data_fb3a21650cfe4713bfd7dc11f59bd219
#
_entry.id   fb3a21650cfe4713bfd7dc11f59bd219
#
_cell.length_a   1.000
_cell.length_b   1.000
_cell.length_c   1.000
_cell.angle_alpha   90.00
_cell.angle_beta   90.00
_cell.angle_gamma   90.00
#
_symmetry.space_group_name_H-M   'P 1'
#
loop_
_entity.id
_entity.type
_entity.pdbx_description
1 polymer ?
#
loop_
_entity_poly.entity_id
_entity_poly.type
_entity_poly.pdbx_seq_one_letter_code
_entity_poly.pdbx_strand_id
1 'polypeptide(L)'
;MCIRDRPYTYVVTCRGFVGVSGSFTADAEKREIAVSMKKAPESSHGAGITSDWSSFRGSDTSNGVVADKTPITAENAVLSWESKLGDGYSSGAVGCPITITEGGYDYLIVYAADKLYKVDALSGVTVAVGQMDHSSSFAINSPTYAEGMIFVGLSNGAVQAFDAATLESLWIYRDRLGGQPNCPITYHDGYIYTGFWNSEVAQANLVCLSVTDEDPAQTTEDKLAAWTYASAGGFYWAGAYVCSDYLLIGTDDGDSSCISETSALLCIDPADGRLMDSVTGLRGDIRCNIARDGERFYFTSKGGYFYSVAAPEKSGGDWLLDDGSLRAVALENGGDAAHPAMSTCTPVVYNGRAYIGVSGTGQFTPYSGHNITVIDLTGWKIAYSVPTQGYPQTSGLLTTAYGGEDGTVYVYFFDNYTPGKLRVLKDAPGQTSAMLTTEESYTVKGVTTTYTTPYVLFTPADAQAQYAICSPITDSFGTLYFKNDSAHLMALSSTIESLAISKQPDKTAYKAGEVFDPTGMEITITYENGLTRTVPAERTMNGTAIRYAAWNEEPLKVSDGEEFLIRFAHSLYQDGADGAGTKVNSPAAVLKITVEPSMAGDLDGNGERNAVDMQNLFTYLSTGVMEGALGGDEEAYRAAADVNGDGAVDILDYQALYTTIRAEEEAA
;
A
#
# COMPACT_ATOMS: atom_id res chain seq x y z
N MET A 1 32.33 -13.49 43.05
CA MET A 1 31.69 -12.21 43.29
C MET A 1 30.33 -12.50 43.91
N CYS A 2 30.08 -12.07 45.13
CA CYS A 2 28.82 -12.41 45.82
C CYS A 2 27.73 -11.60 45.20
N ILE A 3 26.73 -12.27 44.58
CA ILE A 3 25.56 -11.65 43.93
C ILE A 3 24.50 -11.23 44.98
N ARG A 4 24.82 -11.38 46.27
CA ARG A 4 23.92 -11.06 47.39
C ARG A 4 23.93 -9.55 47.61
N ASP A 5 22.79 -8.97 47.93
CA ASP A 5 22.56 -7.57 48.34
C ASP A 5 22.41 -6.54 47.18
N ARG A 6 22.10 -6.97 45.96
CA ARG A 6 21.70 -6.04 44.87
C ARG A 6 20.22 -6.13 44.59
N PRO A 7 19.56 -5.00 44.33
CA PRO A 7 18.20 -5.05 43.80
C PRO A 7 18.20 -5.56 42.35
N TYR A 8 17.32 -6.53 42.08
CA TYR A 8 17.02 -7.02 40.74
C TYR A 8 15.67 -6.46 40.34
N THR A 9 15.52 -6.02 39.11
CA THR A 9 14.23 -5.69 38.51
C THR A 9 13.71 -6.88 37.74
N TYR A 10 12.41 -7.05 37.76
CA TYR A 10 11.73 -8.07 36.93
C TYR A 10 10.57 -7.44 36.19
N VAL A 11 10.26 -8.01 35.03
CA VAL A 11 9.03 -7.78 34.25
C VAL A 11 8.44 -9.16 33.98
N VAL A 12 7.15 -9.30 34.17
CA VAL A 12 6.39 -10.51 33.81
C VAL A 12 5.23 -10.09 32.94
N THR A 13 5.18 -10.62 31.72
CA THR A 13 4.08 -10.40 30.80
C THR A 13 3.52 -11.75 30.34
N CYS A 14 2.24 -11.79 30.02
CA CYS A 14 1.59 -12.96 29.49
C CYS A 14 0.39 -12.48 28.65
N ARG A 15 0.17 -13.11 27.51
CA ARG A 15 -0.99 -12.81 26.66
C ARG A 15 -2.29 -12.91 27.46
N GLY A 16 -3.15 -11.89 27.36
CA GLY A 16 -4.41 -11.80 28.09
C GLY A 16 -4.31 -11.40 29.56
N PHE A 17 -3.13 -10.98 30.01
CA PHE A 17 -2.92 -10.49 31.39
C PHE A 17 -2.23 -9.13 31.38
N VAL A 18 -2.50 -8.35 32.41
CA VAL A 18 -1.82 -7.07 32.69
C VAL A 18 -0.38 -7.34 33.09
N GLY A 19 0.58 -6.70 32.43
CA GLY A 19 2.01 -6.82 32.73
C GLY A 19 2.33 -6.33 34.12
N VAL A 20 3.30 -6.97 34.78
CA VAL A 20 3.73 -6.64 36.15
C VAL A 20 5.23 -6.41 36.16
N SER A 21 5.67 -5.29 36.68
CA SER A 21 7.08 -5.01 36.95
C SER A 21 7.34 -4.77 38.43
N GLY A 22 8.55 -5.05 38.86
CA GLY A 22 8.94 -4.84 40.25
C GLY A 22 10.43 -5.00 40.49
N SER A 23 10.83 -4.92 41.75
CA SER A 23 12.19 -5.17 42.16
C SER A 23 12.26 -6.05 43.41
N PHE A 24 13.32 -6.81 43.55
CA PHE A 24 13.60 -7.61 44.74
C PHE A 24 15.09 -7.66 45.00
N THR A 25 15.43 -7.91 46.25
CA THR A 25 16.82 -8.19 46.64
C THR A 25 16.95 -9.68 46.87
N ALA A 26 17.84 -10.34 46.14
CA ALA A 26 18.13 -11.76 46.35
C ALA A 26 18.98 -11.97 47.58
N ASP A 27 18.54 -12.84 48.51
CA ASP A 27 19.30 -13.29 49.68
C ASP A 27 19.37 -14.81 49.75
N ALA A 28 19.99 -15.36 50.76
CA ALA A 28 20.21 -16.80 50.90
C ALA A 28 18.90 -17.59 51.10
N GLU A 29 17.84 -16.94 51.57
CA GLU A 29 16.56 -17.56 51.88
C GLU A 29 15.51 -17.29 50.82
N LYS A 30 15.63 -16.19 50.10
CA LYS A 30 14.65 -15.72 49.10
C LYS A 30 15.18 -15.95 47.67
N ARG A 31 14.86 -17.15 47.15
CA ARG A 31 15.27 -17.60 45.80
C ARG A 31 14.17 -17.55 44.75
N GLU A 32 12.93 -17.39 45.21
CA GLU A 32 11.74 -17.38 44.35
C GLU A 32 10.88 -16.18 44.68
N ILE A 33 10.24 -15.63 43.65
CA ILE A 33 9.21 -14.59 43.78
C ILE A 33 7.95 -15.13 43.14
N ALA A 34 6.86 -15.08 43.91
CA ALA A 34 5.52 -15.30 43.37
C ALA A 34 4.98 -13.96 42.84
N VAL A 35 4.66 -13.92 41.56
CA VAL A 35 4.02 -12.78 40.91
C VAL A 35 2.58 -13.20 40.57
N SER A 36 1.60 -12.42 41.03
CA SER A 36 0.20 -12.61 40.64
C SER A 36 -0.14 -11.62 39.55
N MET A 37 -0.57 -12.13 38.39
CA MET A 37 -1.02 -11.32 37.28
C MET A 37 -2.54 -11.19 37.28
N LYS A 38 -3.05 -10.00 36.95
CA LYS A 38 -4.48 -9.76 36.75
C LYS A 38 -4.80 -10.05 35.29
N LYS A 39 -5.90 -10.81 35.03
CA LYS A 39 -6.41 -10.97 33.66
C LYS A 39 -6.76 -9.60 33.09
N ALA A 40 -6.33 -9.30 31.90
CA ALA A 40 -6.72 -8.09 31.19
C ALA A 40 -8.24 -8.13 30.92
N PRO A 41 -8.92 -6.98 30.85
CA PRO A 41 -10.29 -6.92 30.37
C PRO A 41 -10.39 -7.56 28.98
N GLU A 42 -11.55 -8.13 28.67
CA GLU A 42 -11.81 -8.56 27.29
C GLU A 42 -12.03 -7.32 26.44
N SER A 43 -11.22 -7.16 25.41
CA SER A 43 -11.35 -6.12 24.39
C SER A 43 -11.53 -6.78 23.02
N SER A 44 -12.30 -6.11 22.15
CA SER A 44 -12.53 -6.55 20.79
C SER A 44 -12.19 -5.38 19.88
N HIS A 45 -11.08 -5.50 19.19
CA HIS A 45 -10.58 -4.51 18.25
C HIS A 45 -10.85 -4.97 16.82
N GLY A 46 -11.16 -4.05 15.91
CA GLY A 46 -11.31 -4.30 14.48
C GLY A 46 -12.13 -5.55 14.14
N ALA A 47 -13.25 -5.78 14.85
CA ALA A 47 -14.05 -7.01 14.69
C ALA A 47 -14.53 -7.17 13.23
N GLY A 48 -14.26 -8.34 12.64
CA GLY A 48 -14.61 -8.66 11.26
C GLY A 48 -13.66 -8.09 10.21
N ILE A 49 -12.58 -7.44 10.61
CA ILE A 49 -11.50 -7.02 9.70
C ILE A 49 -10.59 -8.22 9.40
N THR A 50 -10.16 -8.33 8.17
CA THR A 50 -9.16 -9.30 7.69
C THR A 50 -8.08 -8.59 6.90
N SER A 51 -7.01 -9.29 6.50
CA SER A 51 -5.96 -8.73 5.67
C SER A 51 -5.36 -9.82 4.79
N ASP A 52 -5.19 -9.52 3.51
CA ASP A 52 -4.47 -10.37 2.55
C ASP A 52 -2.99 -9.97 2.45
N TRP A 53 -2.65 -8.75 2.90
CA TRP A 53 -1.29 -8.25 2.99
C TRP A 53 -1.07 -7.55 4.32
N SER A 54 -0.86 -8.33 5.39
CA SER A 54 -0.92 -7.87 6.78
C SER A 54 0.37 -7.20 7.31
N SER A 55 1.48 -7.31 6.59
CA SER A 55 2.79 -6.82 7.05
C SER A 55 3.74 -6.59 5.87
N PHE A 56 4.97 -6.19 6.15
CA PHE A 56 6.03 -5.93 5.17
C PHE A 56 6.21 -7.11 4.24
N ARG A 57 6.08 -7.85 3.68
CA ARG A 57 6.20 -8.95 2.70
C ARG A 57 4.95 -9.83 2.60
N GLY A 58 3.88 -9.44 3.26
CA GLY A 58 2.54 -9.99 3.08
C GLY A 58 2.31 -11.40 3.63
N SER A 59 3.35 -12.16 3.96
CA SER A 59 3.23 -13.54 4.40
C SER A 59 4.23 -13.90 5.50
N ASP A 60 3.95 -14.97 6.24
CA ASP A 60 4.82 -15.52 7.28
C ASP A 60 6.20 -15.96 6.74
N THR A 61 6.29 -16.24 5.44
CA THR A 61 7.57 -16.58 4.79
C THR A 61 8.40 -15.37 4.39
N SER A 62 7.88 -14.16 4.49
CA SER A 62 8.51 -12.90 4.06
C SER A 62 9.01 -12.94 2.61
N ASN A 63 8.38 -13.70 1.72
CA ASN A 63 8.91 -13.99 0.40
C ASN A 63 8.30 -13.12 -0.72
N GLY A 64 7.12 -12.50 -0.52
CA GLY A 64 6.49 -11.61 -1.49
C GLY A 64 6.11 -12.28 -2.82
N VAL A 65 5.70 -13.54 -2.79
CA VAL A 65 5.20 -14.30 -3.94
C VAL A 65 3.68 -14.34 -3.88
N VAL A 66 3.03 -13.94 -4.99
CA VAL A 66 1.57 -13.87 -5.14
C VAL A 66 1.10 -14.59 -6.39
N ALA A 67 -0.21 -14.79 -6.51
CA ALA A 67 -0.86 -15.33 -7.70
C ALA A 67 -1.79 -14.31 -8.38
N ASP A 68 -1.65 -13.02 -8.07
CA ASP A 68 -2.51 -11.96 -8.56
C ASP A 68 -2.12 -11.52 -9.97
N LYS A 69 -3.11 -11.18 -10.79
CA LYS A 69 -2.94 -10.75 -12.18
C LYS A 69 -2.61 -9.26 -12.27
N THR A 70 -1.42 -8.90 -11.82
CA THR A 70 -0.89 -7.53 -11.86
C THR A 70 -0.56 -7.08 -13.30
N PRO A 71 -0.56 -5.76 -13.63
CA PRO A 71 -0.14 -5.27 -14.94
C PRO A 71 1.29 -5.71 -15.29
N ILE A 72 1.52 -6.18 -16.50
CA ILE A 72 2.83 -6.69 -16.96
C ILE A 72 3.42 -5.91 -18.14
N THR A 73 2.64 -5.04 -18.78
CA THR A 73 3.09 -4.12 -19.83
C THR A 73 2.55 -2.71 -19.57
N ALA A 74 3.27 -1.71 -20.08
CA ALA A 74 2.88 -0.31 -19.91
C ALA A 74 1.59 0.05 -20.64
N GLU A 75 1.23 -0.69 -21.71
CA GLU A 75 0.00 -0.46 -22.47
C GLU A 75 -1.25 -0.86 -21.69
N ASN A 76 -1.14 -1.86 -20.81
CA ASN A 76 -2.25 -2.32 -19.99
C ASN A 76 -2.15 -1.92 -18.52
N ALA A 77 -1.28 -0.95 -18.21
CA ALA A 77 -1.12 -0.40 -16.88
C ALA A 77 -1.58 1.06 -16.85
N VAL A 78 -2.36 1.42 -15.85
CA VAL A 78 -2.81 2.79 -15.65
C VAL A 78 -2.65 3.19 -14.19
N LEU A 79 -2.10 4.40 -13.96
CA LEU A 79 -2.11 5.03 -12.63
C LEU A 79 -3.55 5.36 -12.28
N SER A 80 -4.19 4.50 -11.51
CA SER A 80 -5.60 4.60 -11.18
C SER A 80 -5.90 5.81 -10.32
N TRP A 81 -5.11 6.02 -9.29
CA TRP A 81 -5.21 7.18 -8.43
C TRP A 81 -3.88 7.46 -7.73
N GLU A 82 -3.78 8.66 -7.21
CA GLU A 82 -2.71 9.10 -6.32
C GLU A 82 -3.26 9.92 -5.18
N SER A 83 -2.67 9.79 -4.00
CA SER A 83 -3.04 10.57 -2.82
C SER A 83 -1.81 11.11 -2.13
N LYS A 84 -1.69 12.44 -2.05
CA LYS A 84 -0.62 13.07 -1.30
C LYS A 84 -0.96 13.03 0.19
N LEU A 85 -0.18 12.27 0.97
CA LEU A 85 -0.43 12.06 2.41
C LEU A 85 0.59 12.75 3.31
N GLY A 86 1.82 12.97 2.85
CA GLY A 86 2.92 13.52 3.61
C GLY A 86 3.56 14.72 2.94
N ASP A 87 4.76 15.08 3.43
CA ASP A 87 5.52 16.25 2.96
C ASP A 87 6.83 15.88 2.22
N GLY A 88 7.05 14.61 1.92
CA GLY A 88 8.22 14.12 1.20
C GLY A 88 9.12 13.20 2.04
N TYR A 89 10.42 13.37 1.91
CA TYR A 89 11.42 12.54 2.55
C TYR A 89 11.58 12.84 4.07
N SER A 90 12.20 11.90 4.81
CA SER A 90 12.48 11.99 6.25
C SER A 90 11.21 11.93 7.12
N SER A 91 11.04 12.85 8.08
CA SER A 91 9.92 12.81 9.03
C SER A 91 8.53 13.00 8.41
N GLY A 92 8.46 13.52 7.19
CA GLY A 92 7.21 13.66 6.43
C GLY A 92 6.98 12.54 5.40
N ALA A 93 7.86 11.55 5.35
CA ALA A 93 7.78 10.46 4.37
C ALA A 93 6.56 9.57 4.61
N VAL A 94 6.04 9.03 3.52
CA VAL A 94 4.96 8.03 3.51
C VAL A 94 5.56 6.64 3.69
N GLY A 95 5.01 5.82 4.59
CA GLY A 95 5.36 4.41 4.77
C GLY A 95 4.88 3.54 3.61
N CYS A 96 5.38 2.31 3.53
CA CYS A 96 4.82 1.31 2.63
C CYS A 96 3.43 0.89 3.15
N PRO A 97 2.42 0.72 2.29
CA PRO A 97 1.08 0.34 2.73
C PRO A 97 0.98 -1.15 3.10
N ILE A 98 -0.07 -1.49 3.85
CA ILE A 98 -0.66 -2.83 3.95
C ILE A 98 -2.11 -2.77 3.51
N THR A 99 -2.74 -3.92 3.28
CA THR A 99 -4.19 -4.00 2.99
C THR A 99 -4.96 -4.54 4.19
N ILE A 100 -6.17 -4.04 4.37
CA ILE A 100 -7.21 -4.65 5.24
C ILE A 100 -8.54 -4.66 4.49
N THR A 101 -9.39 -5.63 4.82
CA THR A 101 -10.76 -5.72 4.31
C THR A 101 -11.74 -5.55 5.46
N GLU A 102 -12.67 -4.59 5.34
CA GLU A 102 -13.74 -4.33 6.29
C GLU A 102 -15.07 -4.16 5.57
N GLY A 103 -16.09 -4.90 6.01
CA GLY A 103 -17.42 -4.83 5.41
C GLY A 103 -17.48 -5.19 3.92
N GLY A 104 -16.50 -5.96 3.42
CA GLY A 104 -16.38 -6.35 2.01
C GLY A 104 -15.67 -5.34 1.13
N TYR A 105 -15.07 -4.31 1.71
CA TYR A 105 -14.27 -3.29 1.00
C TYR A 105 -12.82 -3.33 1.46
N ASP A 106 -11.91 -3.12 0.50
CA ASP A 106 -10.47 -3.12 0.74
C ASP A 106 -9.99 -1.70 1.05
N TYR A 107 -9.10 -1.60 2.02
CA TYR A 107 -8.46 -0.36 2.45
C TYR A 107 -6.96 -0.55 2.53
N LEU A 108 -6.24 0.52 2.26
CA LEU A 108 -4.82 0.62 2.56
C LEU A 108 -4.64 1.29 3.91
N ILE A 109 -3.79 0.71 4.74
CA ILE A 109 -3.30 1.35 5.96
C ILE A 109 -1.88 1.80 5.72
N VAL A 110 -1.62 3.08 5.94
CA VAL A 110 -0.33 3.71 5.69
C VAL A 110 -0.11 4.86 6.66
N TYR A 111 1.13 5.09 7.09
CA TYR A 111 1.46 6.25 7.90
C TYR A 111 2.23 7.30 7.10
N ALA A 112 2.09 8.57 7.49
CA ALA A 112 2.89 9.68 6.99
C ALA A 112 3.00 10.75 8.08
N ALA A 113 4.20 11.28 8.26
CA ALA A 113 4.50 12.19 9.37
C ALA A 113 4.09 11.59 10.73
N ASP A 114 3.19 12.21 11.45
CA ASP A 114 2.65 11.79 12.75
C ASP A 114 1.21 11.23 12.65
N LYS A 115 0.80 10.79 11.46
CA LYS A 115 -0.57 10.30 11.22
C LYS A 115 -0.60 8.92 10.60
N LEU A 116 -1.61 8.16 10.98
CA LEU A 116 -1.98 6.88 10.38
C LEU A 116 -3.24 7.08 9.55
N TYR A 117 -3.24 6.61 8.31
CA TYR A 117 -4.33 6.80 7.36
C TYR A 117 -4.97 5.46 6.97
N LYS A 118 -6.30 5.48 6.84
CA LYS A 118 -7.08 4.42 6.21
C LYS A 118 -7.64 4.98 4.90
N VAL A 119 -7.20 4.41 3.79
CA VAL A 119 -7.48 4.89 2.44
C VAL A 119 -8.27 3.82 1.70
N ASP A 120 -9.40 4.19 1.09
CA ASP A 120 -10.15 3.27 0.25
C ASP A 120 -9.29 2.83 -0.95
N ALA A 121 -9.09 1.52 -1.12
CA ALA A 121 -8.14 0.97 -2.07
C ALA A 121 -8.53 1.19 -3.53
N LEU A 122 -9.83 1.31 -3.83
CA LEU A 122 -10.31 1.53 -5.20
C LEU A 122 -10.30 3.00 -5.62
N SER A 123 -10.59 3.92 -4.68
CA SER A 123 -10.76 5.35 -5.00
C SER A 123 -9.61 6.24 -4.53
N GLY A 124 -8.75 5.77 -3.63
CA GLY A 124 -7.71 6.60 -3.01
C GLY A 124 -8.23 7.61 -1.98
N VAL A 125 -9.52 7.57 -1.63
CA VAL A 125 -10.13 8.48 -0.66
C VAL A 125 -9.74 8.07 0.76
N THR A 126 -9.25 9.03 1.55
CA THR A 126 -8.98 8.82 2.98
C THR A 126 -10.30 8.78 3.76
N VAL A 127 -10.57 7.69 4.46
CA VAL A 127 -11.82 7.44 5.21
C VAL A 127 -11.65 7.51 6.73
N ALA A 128 -10.43 7.43 7.22
CA ALA A 128 -10.10 7.65 8.64
C ALA A 128 -8.64 8.08 8.80
N VAL A 129 -8.37 8.82 9.86
CA VAL A 129 -7.04 9.30 10.23
C VAL A 129 -6.84 9.10 11.73
N GLY A 130 -5.81 8.34 12.11
CA GLY A 130 -5.36 8.18 13.48
C GLY A 130 -4.18 9.09 13.80
N GLN A 131 -4.05 9.53 15.05
CA GLN A 131 -2.94 10.35 15.52
C GLN A 131 -1.88 9.46 16.17
N MET A 132 -0.66 9.47 15.65
CA MET A 132 0.50 8.84 16.26
C MET A 132 1.09 9.76 17.34
N ASP A 133 1.74 9.19 18.34
CA ASP A 133 2.41 9.93 19.43
C ASP A 133 3.50 10.88 18.87
N HIS A 134 4.24 10.38 17.88
CA HIS A 134 5.18 11.17 17.07
C HIS A 134 5.48 10.46 15.76
N SER A 135 6.27 11.05 14.87
CA SER A 135 6.55 10.49 13.56
C SER A 135 7.45 9.26 13.63
N SER A 136 7.28 8.37 12.65
CA SER A 136 8.31 7.41 12.27
C SER A 136 9.41 8.13 11.48
N SER A 137 10.67 7.76 11.64
CA SER A 137 11.76 8.28 10.83
C SER A 137 12.03 7.36 9.64
N PHE A 138 12.31 7.91 8.45
CA PHE A 138 12.61 7.17 7.22
C PHE A 138 11.55 6.11 6.90
N ALA A 139 10.34 6.51 6.58
CA ALA A 139 9.18 5.65 6.36
C ALA A 139 9.36 4.63 5.20
N ILE A 140 10.20 3.63 5.40
CA ILE A 140 10.49 2.53 4.45
C ILE A 140 9.74 1.25 4.78
N ASN A 141 9.35 1.07 6.04
CA ASN A 141 8.57 -0.07 6.50
C ASN A 141 7.06 0.19 6.36
N SER A 142 6.29 -0.86 6.47
CA SER A 142 4.83 -0.84 6.55
C SER A 142 4.37 -0.91 8.01
N PRO A 143 3.13 -0.49 8.30
CA PRO A 143 2.41 -0.97 9.47
C PRO A 143 2.28 -2.49 9.44
N THR A 144 1.87 -3.07 10.58
CA THR A 144 1.51 -4.50 10.64
C THR A 144 0.11 -4.62 11.22
N TYR A 145 -0.73 -5.42 10.58
CA TYR A 145 -2.06 -5.77 11.05
C TYR A 145 -2.03 -7.15 11.73
N ALA A 146 -2.61 -7.26 12.92
CA ALA A 146 -2.93 -8.54 13.54
C ALA A 146 -4.03 -8.37 14.60
N GLU A 147 -4.91 -9.38 14.72
CA GLU A 147 -5.97 -9.47 15.73
C GLU A 147 -6.85 -8.21 15.86
N GLY A 148 -7.17 -7.56 14.72
CA GLY A 148 -7.96 -6.33 14.69
C GLY A 148 -7.20 -5.06 15.09
N MET A 149 -5.89 -5.12 15.22
CA MET A 149 -5.03 -4.01 15.59
C MET A 149 -4.01 -3.69 14.50
N ILE A 150 -3.56 -2.44 14.48
CA ILE A 150 -2.46 -1.95 13.64
C ILE A 150 -1.29 -1.56 14.52
N PHE A 151 -0.09 -2.04 14.19
CA PHE A 151 1.14 -1.72 14.90
C PHE A 151 2.05 -0.88 14.02
N VAL A 152 2.59 0.22 14.58
CA VAL A 152 3.47 1.14 13.86
C VAL A 152 4.73 1.39 14.71
N GLY A 153 5.90 1.26 14.09
CA GLY A 153 7.16 1.68 14.69
C GLY A 153 7.32 3.20 14.61
N LEU A 154 7.67 3.83 15.72
CA LEU A 154 7.90 5.27 15.83
C LEU A 154 9.36 5.56 16.18
N SER A 155 9.85 6.76 15.84
CA SER A 155 11.20 7.18 16.21
C SER A 155 11.44 7.07 17.73
N ASN A 156 12.68 7.17 18.16
CA ASN A 156 13.09 7.04 19.57
C ASN A 156 12.76 5.67 20.20
N GLY A 157 12.68 4.61 19.42
CA GLY A 157 12.48 3.23 19.92
C GLY A 157 11.06 2.96 20.42
N ALA A 158 10.05 3.54 19.80
CA ALA A 158 8.68 3.32 20.21
C ALA A 158 7.91 2.42 19.21
N VAL A 159 6.89 1.74 19.73
CA VAL A 159 5.87 1.02 18.97
C VAL A 159 4.51 1.43 19.50
N GLN A 160 3.60 1.82 18.62
CA GLN A 160 2.23 2.19 18.98
C GLN A 160 1.22 1.24 18.33
N ALA A 161 0.21 0.83 19.08
CA ALA A 161 -0.91 0.04 18.61
C ALA A 161 -2.16 0.90 18.44
N PHE A 162 -2.94 0.56 17.42
CA PHE A 162 -4.20 1.20 17.06
C PHE A 162 -5.29 0.17 16.82
N ASP A 163 -6.54 0.52 17.11
CA ASP A 163 -7.69 -0.22 16.64
C ASP A 163 -7.81 -0.13 15.11
N ALA A 164 -7.93 -1.25 14.41
CA ALA A 164 -7.93 -1.26 12.94
C ALA A 164 -9.20 -0.70 12.30
N ALA A 165 -10.32 -0.64 13.04
CA ALA A 165 -11.57 -0.05 12.54
C ALA A 165 -11.55 1.46 12.66
N THR A 166 -11.18 1.99 13.84
CA THR A 166 -11.29 3.41 14.20
C THR A 166 -10.01 4.21 14.02
N LEU A 167 -8.85 3.54 14.02
CA LEU A 167 -7.51 4.11 14.11
C LEU A 167 -7.28 4.90 15.42
N GLU A 168 -8.04 4.63 16.47
CA GLU A 168 -7.75 5.13 17.80
C GLU A 168 -6.55 4.41 18.41
N SER A 169 -5.70 5.15 19.11
CA SER A 169 -4.54 4.58 19.82
C SER A 169 -4.99 3.66 20.95
N LEU A 170 -4.26 2.58 21.18
CA LEU A 170 -4.52 1.62 22.25
C LEU A 170 -3.44 1.69 23.31
N TRP A 171 -2.18 1.44 22.93
CA TRP A 171 -1.06 1.45 23.83
C TRP A 171 0.24 1.86 23.12
N ILE A 172 1.28 2.23 23.90
CA ILE A 172 2.58 2.64 23.39
C ILE A 172 3.69 1.94 24.18
N TYR A 173 4.57 1.25 23.46
CA TYR A 173 5.84 0.75 24.00
C TYR A 173 6.95 1.79 23.75
N ARG A 174 7.84 1.99 24.73
CA ARG A 174 9.04 2.84 24.60
C ARG A 174 10.27 2.11 25.08
N ASP A 175 11.20 1.85 24.15
CA ASP A 175 12.46 1.17 24.46
C ASP A 175 13.42 2.11 25.19
N ARG A 176 14.08 1.60 26.23
CA ARG A 176 15.00 2.39 27.05
C ARG A 176 16.29 2.80 26.34
N LEU A 177 16.73 2.05 25.29
CA LEU A 177 17.86 2.41 24.46
C LEU A 177 17.47 3.35 23.32
N GLY A 178 16.18 3.52 23.08
CA GLY A 178 15.67 4.28 21.94
C GLY A 178 16.01 3.63 20.62
N GLY A 179 16.09 4.44 19.56
CA GLY A 179 16.53 4.01 18.24
C GLY A 179 15.52 4.29 17.12
N GLN A 180 15.96 4.11 15.89
CA GLN A 180 15.12 4.22 14.72
C GLN A 180 14.29 2.93 14.52
N PRO A 181 13.01 3.02 14.18
CA PRO A 181 12.09 1.88 14.06
C PRO A 181 12.05 1.32 12.64
N ASN A 182 13.18 1.20 11.98
CA ASN A 182 13.21 0.81 10.56
C ASN A 182 13.18 -0.71 10.33
N CYS A 183 13.00 -1.50 11.39
CA CYS A 183 12.76 -2.94 11.26
C CYS A 183 11.27 -3.21 11.04
N PRO A 184 10.90 -4.07 10.10
CA PRO A 184 9.54 -4.56 9.99
C PRO A 184 9.08 -5.21 11.30
N ILE A 185 7.81 -4.98 11.65
CA ILE A 185 7.16 -5.64 12.78
C ILE A 185 6.62 -6.97 12.29
N THR A 186 7.01 -8.06 12.92
CA THR A 186 6.52 -9.41 12.65
C THR A 186 5.57 -9.85 13.76
N TYR A 187 4.38 -10.32 13.39
CA TYR A 187 3.41 -10.89 14.34
C TYR A 187 3.48 -12.42 14.34
N HIS A 188 3.42 -13.02 15.52
CA HIS A 188 3.21 -14.46 15.70
C HIS A 188 2.52 -14.76 17.04
N ASP A 189 1.42 -15.50 16.99
CA ASP A 189 0.67 -16.06 18.14
C ASP A 189 0.48 -15.09 19.34
N GLY A 190 -0.05 -13.89 19.06
CA GLY A 190 -0.38 -12.89 20.09
C GLY A 190 0.78 -12.04 20.56
N TYR A 191 1.89 -12.10 19.85
CA TYR A 191 3.07 -11.26 20.10
C TYR A 191 3.58 -10.61 18.81
N ILE A 192 4.19 -9.44 18.95
CA ILE A 192 4.92 -8.77 17.89
C ILE A 192 6.40 -8.65 18.25
N TYR A 193 7.23 -8.72 17.22
CA TYR A 193 8.68 -8.70 17.30
C TYR A 193 9.21 -7.63 16.36
N THR A 194 10.10 -6.76 16.85
CA THR A 194 10.78 -5.74 16.03
C THR A 194 12.09 -5.33 16.66
N GLY A 195 13.01 -4.80 15.85
CA GLY A 195 14.29 -4.29 16.30
C GLY A 195 14.41 -2.79 16.15
N PHE A 196 15.42 -2.21 16.79
CA PHE A 196 15.77 -0.80 16.67
C PHE A 196 17.23 -0.62 16.28
N TRP A 197 17.55 0.57 15.78
CA TRP A 197 18.91 0.93 15.40
C TRP A 197 19.27 2.34 15.89
N ASN A 198 20.41 2.49 16.52
CA ASN A 198 20.91 3.78 17.02
C ASN A 198 22.01 4.38 16.15
N SER A 199 22.99 3.56 15.81
CA SER A 199 24.06 3.86 14.85
C SER A 199 24.79 2.59 14.50
N GLU A 200 25.73 2.66 13.55
CA GLU A 200 26.53 1.51 13.10
C GLU A 200 27.29 0.79 14.24
N VAL A 201 27.60 1.51 15.32
CA VAL A 201 28.41 1.00 16.43
C VAL A 201 27.69 1.01 17.78
N ALA A 202 26.45 1.45 17.86
CA ALA A 202 25.71 1.57 19.12
C ALA A 202 24.74 0.41 19.29
N GLN A 203 24.60 -0.03 20.56
CA GLN A 203 23.63 -1.07 20.89
C GLN A 203 22.20 -0.59 20.68
N ALA A 204 21.37 -1.51 20.21
CA ALA A 204 19.91 -1.37 20.20
C ALA A 204 19.25 -2.73 20.46
N ASN A 205 17.97 -2.70 20.82
CA ASN A 205 17.21 -3.88 21.20
C ASN A 205 16.40 -4.45 20.04
N LEU A 206 16.32 -5.79 20.00
CA LEU A 206 15.17 -6.54 19.50
C LEU A 206 14.19 -6.72 20.66
N VAL A 207 12.89 -6.55 20.42
CA VAL A 207 11.87 -6.59 21.47
C VAL A 207 10.73 -7.53 21.09
N CYS A 208 10.12 -8.14 22.10
CA CYS A 208 8.88 -8.91 22.01
C CYS A 208 7.82 -8.23 22.86
N LEU A 209 6.67 -7.93 22.24
CA LEU A 209 5.54 -7.26 22.90
C LEU A 209 4.28 -8.11 22.75
N SER A 210 3.54 -8.32 23.86
CA SER A 210 2.19 -8.89 23.78
C SER A 210 1.25 -7.89 23.09
N VAL A 211 0.40 -8.36 22.19
CA VAL A 211 -0.61 -7.51 21.53
C VAL A 211 -1.79 -7.15 22.44
N THR A 212 -1.88 -7.75 23.65
CA THR A 212 -2.98 -7.52 24.60
C THR A 212 -3.13 -6.03 24.90
N ASP A 213 -4.33 -5.50 24.75
CA ASP A 213 -4.73 -4.21 25.31
C ASP A 213 -5.02 -4.43 26.80
N GLU A 214 -4.17 -3.89 27.67
CA GLU A 214 -4.17 -4.19 29.09
C GLU A 214 -5.17 -3.31 29.88
N ASP A 215 -5.45 -2.10 29.35
CA ASP A 215 -6.43 -1.17 29.90
C ASP A 215 -7.23 -0.47 28.79
N PRO A 216 -8.29 -1.09 28.25
CA PRO A 216 -9.10 -0.50 27.16
C PRO A 216 -9.76 0.85 27.51
N ALA A 217 -9.66 1.31 28.74
CA ALA A 217 -10.10 2.65 29.14
C ALA A 217 -9.06 3.74 28.90
N GLN A 218 -7.83 3.37 28.54
CA GLN A 218 -6.73 4.27 28.21
C GLN A 218 -6.35 4.09 26.75
N THR A 219 -5.93 5.17 26.10
CA THR A 219 -5.56 5.16 24.68
C THR A 219 -4.04 5.28 24.43
N THR A 220 -3.27 5.43 25.49
CA THR A 220 -1.80 5.62 25.44
C THR A 220 -1.11 4.98 26.63
N GLU A 221 -1.62 3.83 27.10
CA GLU A 221 -0.99 3.13 28.22
C GLU A 221 0.45 2.71 27.88
N ASP A 222 1.33 2.73 28.88
CA ASP A 222 2.72 2.28 28.69
C ASP A 222 2.79 0.75 28.65
N LYS A 223 3.24 0.22 27.51
CA LYS A 223 3.40 -1.22 27.30
C LYS A 223 4.74 -1.72 27.84
N LEU A 224 4.73 -2.90 28.45
CA LEU A 224 5.95 -3.59 28.87
C LEU A 224 6.38 -4.63 27.83
N ALA A 225 7.70 -4.72 27.55
CA ALA A 225 8.22 -5.80 26.73
C ALA A 225 8.20 -7.13 27.50
N ALA A 226 7.84 -8.22 26.81
CA ALA A 226 7.97 -9.57 27.32
C ALA A 226 9.45 -9.90 27.56
N TRP A 227 10.28 -9.56 26.58
CA TRP A 227 11.73 -9.64 26.65
C TRP A 227 12.38 -8.64 25.68
N THR A 228 13.67 -8.40 25.91
CA THR A 228 14.53 -7.60 25.01
C THR A 228 15.87 -8.32 24.82
N TYR A 229 16.41 -8.25 23.60
CA TYR A 229 17.73 -8.77 23.26
C TYR A 229 18.57 -7.66 22.63
N ALA A 230 19.70 -7.30 23.26
CA ALA A 230 20.57 -6.23 22.78
C ALA A 230 21.66 -6.77 21.86
N SER A 231 21.84 -6.13 20.68
CA SER A 231 22.94 -6.41 19.76
C SER A 231 23.83 -5.17 19.56
N ALA A 232 25.13 -5.38 19.41
CA ALA A 232 26.05 -4.33 18.96
C ALA A 232 25.72 -3.94 17.52
N GLY A 233 25.64 -2.63 17.21
CA GLY A 233 25.14 -2.16 15.92
C GLY A 233 23.61 -2.25 15.74
N GLY A 234 22.94 -2.98 16.62
CA GLY A 234 21.48 -3.12 16.61
C GLY A 234 20.92 -3.87 15.41
N PHE A 235 19.72 -3.46 14.99
CA PHE A 235 18.94 -4.06 13.91
C PHE A 235 18.40 -2.94 13.00
N TYR A 236 18.84 -2.91 11.74
CA TYR A 236 18.41 -1.88 10.78
C TYR A 236 17.83 -2.55 9.55
N TRP A 237 16.55 -2.33 9.27
CA TRP A 237 15.77 -2.98 8.22
C TRP A 237 15.68 -4.52 8.34
N ALA A 238 16.23 -5.09 9.39
CA ALA A 238 16.26 -6.52 9.63
C ALA A 238 14.91 -7.01 10.17
N GLY A 239 14.11 -7.65 9.33
CA GLY A 239 12.87 -8.29 9.74
C GLY A 239 13.09 -9.74 10.19
N ALA A 240 12.44 -10.11 11.29
CA ALA A 240 12.53 -11.47 11.81
C ALA A 240 11.59 -12.43 11.05
N TYR A 241 12.04 -13.66 10.82
CA TYR A 241 11.15 -14.81 10.66
C TYR A 241 10.83 -15.37 12.03
N VAL A 242 9.55 -15.61 12.32
CA VAL A 242 9.10 -16.11 13.63
C VAL A 242 8.13 -17.28 13.45
N CYS A 243 8.35 -18.32 14.21
CA CYS A 243 7.40 -19.42 14.43
C CYS A 243 7.36 -19.77 15.91
N SER A 244 6.53 -20.73 16.31
CA SER A 244 6.39 -21.12 17.73
C SER A 244 7.68 -21.71 18.33
N ASP A 245 8.61 -22.17 17.49
CA ASP A 245 9.80 -22.89 17.90
C ASP A 245 11.06 -22.03 17.95
N TYR A 246 11.15 -21.04 17.03
CA TYR A 246 12.33 -20.16 16.93
C TYR A 246 12.01 -18.86 16.19
N LEU A 247 12.85 -17.87 16.44
CA LEU A 247 12.95 -16.61 15.73
C LEU A 247 14.32 -16.51 15.06
N LEU A 248 14.33 -16.18 13.76
CA LEU A 248 15.58 -15.93 13.02
C LEU A 248 15.63 -14.44 12.63
N ILE A 249 16.78 -13.79 12.90
CA ILE A 249 17.01 -12.39 12.55
C ILE A 249 18.47 -12.12 12.26
N GLY A 250 18.76 -11.28 11.25
CA GLY A 250 20.11 -10.80 10.97
C GLY A 250 20.49 -9.63 11.86
N THR A 251 21.78 -9.45 12.11
CA THR A 251 22.33 -8.31 12.85
C THR A 251 23.14 -7.38 11.97
N ASP A 252 23.27 -6.12 12.38
CA ASP A 252 24.36 -5.27 11.90
C ASP A 252 25.68 -5.75 12.50
N ASP A 253 26.79 -5.45 11.82
CA ASP A 253 28.13 -5.96 12.19
C ASP A 253 28.78 -5.20 13.38
N GLY A 254 28.19 -4.07 13.78
CA GLY A 254 28.72 -3.23 14.86
C GLY A 254 29.98 -2.44 14.47
N ASP A 255 30.31 -2.37 13.20
CA ASP A 255 31.46 -1.66 12.64
C ASP A 255 31.02 -0.53 11.70
N SER A 256 31.70 0.60 11.77
CA SER A 256 31.38 1.78 10.97
C SER A 256 31.53 1.59 9.45
N SER A 257 32.25 0.57 9.02
CA SER A 257 32.40 0.23 7.60
C SER A 257 31.19 -0.51 7.02
N CYS A 258 30.34 -1.13 7.87
CA CYS A 258 29.18 -1.95 7.49
C CYS A 258 29.52 -3.18 6.61
N ILE A 259 30.79 -3.59 6.55
CA ILE A 259 31.29 -4.67 5.70
C ILE A 259 32.26 -5.62 6.43
N SER A 260 32.34 -5.54 7.75
CA SER A 260 33.17 -6.45 8.56
C SER A 260 32.55 -7.87 8.59
N GLU A 261 33.33 -8.85 9.08
CA GLU A 261 32.89 -10.25 9.20
C GLU A 261 32.41 -10.56 10.63
N THR A 262 31.58 -9.65 11.20
CA THR A 262 31.08 -9.78 12.57
C THR A 262 29.55 -9.83 12.66
N SER A 263 28.84 -9.77 11.54
CA SER A 263 27.39 -10.00 11.51
C SER A 263 27.03 -11.45 11.78
N ALA A 264 25.83 -11.66 12.26
CA ALA A 264 25.30 -12.99 12.56
C ALA A 264 23.85 -13.15 12.13
N LEU A 265 23.45 -14.37 11.81
CA LEU A 265 22.06 -14.80 11.83
C LEU A 265 21.81 -15.42 13.21
N LEU A 266 20.94 -14.82 14.01
CA LEU A 266 20.59 -15.29 15.33
C LEU A 266 19.39 -16.24 15.28
N CYS A 267 19.44 -17.31 16.09
CA CYS A 267 18.32 -18.20 16.39
C CYS A 267 17.93 -18.00 17.87
N ILE A 268 16.78 -17.37 18.09
CA ILE A 268 16.32 -16.92 19.42
C ILE A 268 15.06 -17.69 19.80
N ASP A 269 14.93 -18.05 21.07
CA ASP A 269 13.69 -18.59 21.63
C ASP A 269 12.63 -17.47 21.68
N PRO A 270 11.52 -17.58 20.94
CA PRO A 270 10.53 -16.52 20.91
C PRO A 270 9.79 -16.33 22.25
N ALA A 271 9.82 -17.31 23.14
CA ALA A 271 9.14 -17.27 24.42
C ALA A 271 9.86 -16.38 25.46
N ASP A 272 11.19 -16.38 25.47
CA ASP A 272 11.96 -15.71 26.53
C ASP A 272 13.14 -14.83 26.01
N GLY A 273 13.36 -14.77 24.69
CA GLY A 273 14.41 -13.97 24.07
C GLY A 273 15.81 -14.54 24.24
N ARG A 274 15.94 -15.77 24.68
CA ARG A 274 17.23 -16.46 24.87
C ARG A 274 17.84 -16.84 23.53
N LEU A 275 19.10 -16.48 23.33
CA LEU A 275 19.86 -16.98 22.19
C LEU A 275 20.04 -18.49 22.31
N MET A 276 19.51 -19.24 21.36
CA MET A 276 19.69 -20.70 21.28
C MET A 276 20.92 -21.05 20.46
N ASP A 277 21.11 -20.37 19.32
CA ASP A 277 22.23 -20.61 18.41
C ASP A 277 22.44 -19.41 17.47
N SER A 278 23.54 -19.42 16.69
CA SER A 278 23.80 -18.39 15.67
C SER A 278 24.80 -18.86 14.63
N VAL A 279 24.57 -18.48 13.38
CA VAL A 279 25.61 -18.50 12.34
C VAL A 279 26.35 -17.17 12.38
N THR A 280 27.66 -17.22 12.67
CA THR A 280 28.51 -16.03 12.84
C THR A 280 29.54 -15.91 11.70
N GLY A 281 30.28 -14.78 11.66
CA GLY A 281 31.29 -14.53 10.63
C GLY A 281 30.70 -14.18 9.27
N LEU A 282 29.44 -13.74 9.24
CA LEU A 282 28.80 -13.25 8.03
C LEU A 282 29.33 -11.84 7.71
N ARG A 283 29.60 -11.59 6.44
CA ARG A 283 30.21 -10.34 6.02
C ARG A 283 29.16 -9.26 5.79
N GLY A 284 29.32 -8.15 6.50
CA GLY A 284 28.53 -6.93 6.38
C GLY A 284 27.15 -7.02 6.99
N ASP A 285 26.56 -5.88 7.26
CA ASP A 285 25.22 -5.74 7.87
C ASP A 285 24.17 -6.57 7.15
N ILE A 286 23.35 -7.29 7.90
CA ILE A 286 22.19 -8.02 7.37
C ILE A 286 20.96 -7.12 7.55
N ARG A 287 20.63 -6.34 6.52
CA ARG A 287 19.56 -5.34 6.53
C ARG A 287 18.39 -5.72 5.61
N CYS A 288 17.88 -6.92 5.82
CA CYS A 288 16.73 -7.45 5.10
C CYS A 288 15.92 -8.38 5.99
N ASN A 289 14.69 -8.71 5.61
CA ASN A 289 13.96 -9.81 6.24
C ASN A 289 14.62 -11.15 5.89
N ILE A 290 14.38 -12.12 6.76
CA ILE A 290 14.75 -13.51 6.51
C ILE A 290 13.61 -14.16 5.72
N ALA A 291 13.80 -14.38 4.41
CA ALA A 291 12.82 -15.03 3.55
C ALA A 291 12.92 -16.56 3.68
N ARG A 292 11.79 -17.25 3.63
CA ARG A 292 11.73 -18.72 3.64
C ARG A 292 11.14 -19.26 2.34
N ASP A 293 11.79 -20.29 1.80
CA ASP A 293 11.22 -21.15 0.77
C ASP A 293 11.56 -22.62 1.08
N GLY A 294 10.53 -23.43 1.32
CA GLY A 294 10.66 -24.80 1.80
C GLY A 294 11.40 -24.89 3.14
N GLU A 295 12.47 -25.70 3.15
CA GLU A 295 13.31 -25.96 4.33
C GLU A 295 14.57 -25.09 4.37
N ARG A 296 14.58 -23.94 3.67
CA ARG A 296 15.72 -23.03 3.67
C ARG A 296 15.30 -21.59 3.89
N PHE A 297 16.22 -20.85 4.51
CA PHE A 297 16.14 -19.43 4.74
C PHE A 297 17.14 -18.69 3.87
N TYR A 298 16.77 -17.48 3.42
CA TYR A 298 17.52 -16.70 2.46
C TYR A 298 17.58 -15.24 2.89
N PHE A 299 18.76 -14.63 2.75
CA PHE A 299 18.99 -13.23 3.10
C PHE A 299 20.17 -12.64 2.35
N THR A 300 20.33 -11.32 2.38
CA THR A 300 21.42 -10.58 1.76
C THR A 300 22.20 -9.78 2.79
N SER A 301 23.37 -9.29 2.41
CA SER A 301 24.15 -8.39 3.26
C SER A 301 24.78 -7.23 2.50
N LYS A 302 25.11 -6.17 3.23
CA LYS A 302 25.91 -5.05 2.72
C LYS A 302 27.34 -5.43 2.40
N GLY A 303 27.80 -6.59 2.88
CA GLY A 303 29.09 -7.18 2.51
C GLY A 303 29.18 -7.76 1.12
N GLY A 304 28.08 -7.71 0.35
CA GLY A 304 28.04 -8.15 -1.05
C GLY A 304 27.75 -9.65 -1.22
N TYR A 305 26.96 -10.22 -0.34
CA TYR A 305 26.60 -11.64 -0.42
C TYR A 305 25.10 -11.88 -0.38
N PHE A 306 24.68 -12.91 -1.10
CA PHE A 306 23.44 -13.63 -0.91
C PHE A 306 23.75 -14.91 -0.14
N TYR A 307 23.04 -15.10 0.96
CA TYR A 307 23.21 -16.24 1.84
C TYR A 307 21.97 -17.12 1.88
N SER A 308 22.19 -18.41 2.21
CA SER A 308 21.12 -19.33 2.57
C SER A 308 21.59 -20.32 3.62
N VAL A 309 20.69 -20.69 4.53
CA VAL A 309 20.91 -21.70 5.58
C VAL A 309 19.69 -22.63 5.64
N ALA A 310 19.91 -23.90 6.03
CA ALA A 310 18.82 -24.83 6.29
C ALA A 310 18.00 -24.40 7.52
N ALA A 311 16.75 -24.84 7.61
CA ALA A 311 15.96 -24.65 8.80
C ALA A 311 16.62 -25.23 10.04
N PRO A 312 16.52 -24.58 11.22
CA PRO A 312 17.07 -25.11 12.45
C PRO A 312 16.49 -26.49 12.78
N GLU A 313 17.35 -27.34 13.39
CA GLU A 313 16.95 -28.67 13.87
C GLU A 313 16.92 -28.71 15.38
N LYS A 314 15.94 -29.43 15.96
CA LYS A 314 15.82 -29.55 17.42
C LYS A 314 16.85 -30.48 18.00
N SER A 315 17.64 -30.00 18.99
CA SER A 315 18.67 -30.78 19.69
C SER A 315 18.73 -30.38 21.16
N GLY A 316 18.56 -31.32 22.06
CA GLY A 316 18.71 -31.09 23.49
C GLY A 316 17.71 -30.12 24.16
N GLY A 317 16.77 -29.62 23.45
CA GLY A 317 15.80 -28.61 23.92
C GLY A 317 15.90 -27.28 23.18
N ASP A 318 17.01 -27.03 22.47
CA ASP A 318 17.23 -25.86 21.65
C ASP A 318 17.04 -26.18 20.16
N TRP A 319 16.81 -25.14 19.37
CA TRP A 319 16.79 -25.19 17.91
C TRP A 319 18.14 -24.68 17.39
N LEU A 320 18.88 -25.55 16.71
CA LEU A 320 20.25 -25.28 16.27
C LEU A 320 20.34 -25.10 14.76
N LEU A 321 21.11 -24.13 14.33
CA LEU A 321 21.49 -23.89 12.95
C LEU A 321 22.64 -24.81 12.55
N ASP A 322 22.59 -25.37 11.35
CA ASP A 322 23.71 -26.14 10.80
C ASP A 322 24.64 -25.22 9.98
N ASP A 323 25.80 -24.84 10.54
CA ASP A 323 26.81 -24.04 9.84
C ASP A 323 27.28 -24.72 8.54
N GLY A 324 27.28 -26.05 8.47
CA GLY A 324 27.59 -26.82 7.27
C GLY A 324 26.58 -26.66 6.14
N SER A 325 25.38 -26.23 6.47
CA SER A 325 24.30 -25.94 5.51
C SER A 325 24.40 -24.56 4.86
N LEU A 326 25.23 -23.65 5.42
CA LEU A 326 25.42 -22.31 4.90
C LEU A 326 25.90 -22.35 3.44
N ARG A 327 25.24 -21.58 2.61
CA ARG A 327 25.61 -21.30 1.23
C ARG A 327 25.74 -19.80 1.03
N ALA A 328 26.70 -19.38 0.22
CA ALA A 328 26.95 -17.99 -0.11
C ALA A 328 27.20 -17.82 -1.61
N VAL A 329 26.65 -16.78 -2.19
CA VAL A 329 26.96 -16.34 -3.55
C VAL A 329 27.40 -14.88 -3.47
N ALA A 330 28.63 -14.60 -3.93
CA ALA A 330 29.11 -13.21 -4.04
C ALA A 330 28.31 -12.47 -5.13
N LEU A 331 27.76 -11.31 -4.77
CA LEU A 331 27.06 -10.42 -5.69
C LEU A 331 28.08 -9.57 -6.46
N GLU A 332 27.70 -9.10 -7.64
CA GLU A 332 28.58 -8.37 -8.54
C GLU A 332 27.97 -7.04 -8.97
N ASN A 333 28.78 -5.97 -9.01
CA ASN A 333 28.38 -4.64 -9.48
C ASN A 333 29.49 -3.96 -10.35
N GLY A 334 30.55 -4.68 -10.66
CA GLY A 334 31.73 -4.15 -11.35
C GLY A 334 32.67 -3.33 -10.46
N GLY A 335 32.42 -3.29 -9.13
CA GLY A 335 33.26 -2.60 -8.15
C GLY A 335 34.45 -3.42 -7.65
N ASP A 336 35.11 -2.88 -6.64
CA ASP A 336 36.23 -3.48 -5.93
C ASP A 336 35.88 -3.78 -4.47
N ALA A 337 36.85 -4.22 -3.66
CA ALA A 337 36.64 -4.55 -2.26
C ALA A 337 36.19 -3.36 -1.38
N ALA A 338 36.48 -2.12 -1.80
CA ALA A 338 36.03 -0.91 -1.09
C ALA A 338 34.61 -0.49 -1.49
N HIS A 339 34.13 -0.99 -2.61
CA HIS A 339 32.79 -0.71 -3.15
C HIS A 339 32.06 -2.03 -3.46
N PRO A 340 31.77 -2.86 -2.44
CA PRO A 340 31.14 -4.16 -2.64
C PRO A 340 29.74 -4.01 -3.23
N ALA A 341 29.27 -5.06 -3.87
CA ALA A 341 27.93 -5.16 -4.43
C ALA A 341 26.88 -5.37 -3.34
N MET A 342 26.70 -4.39 -2.44
CA MET A 342 25.82 -4.51 -1.28
C MET A 342 24.36 -4.72 -1.68
N SER A 343 23.63 -5.42 -0.82
CA SER A 343 22.18 -5.54 -0.91
C SER A 343 21.51 -5.39 0.46
N THR A 344 20.41 -4.66 0.48
CA THR A 344 19.47 -4.57 1.62
C THR A 344 18.10 -5.14 1.23
N CYS A 345 18.03 -5.76 0.05
CA CYS A 345 16.83 -6.36 -0.50
C CYS A 345 16.55 -7.70 0.19
N THR A 346 15.33 -7.90 0.70
CA THR A 346 14.86 -9.24 1.02
C THR A 346 14.73 -10.03 -0.28
N PRO A 347 15.41 -11.17 -0.44
CA PRO A 347 15.31 -11.96 -1.65
C PRO A 347 13.89 -12.43 -1.91
N VAL A 348 13.46 -12.41 -3.17
CA VAL A 348 12.26 -13.14 -3.60
C VAL A 348 12.70 -14.47 -4.15
N VAL A 349 12.19 -15.56 -3.57
CA VAL A 349 12.63 -16.92 -3.92
C VAL A 349 11.45 -17.72 -4.44
N TYR A 350 11.58 -18.25 -5.64
CA TYR A 350 10.54 -19.08 -6.26
C TYR A 350 11.15 -20.03 -7.30
N ASN A 351 10.68 -21.26 -7.31
CA ASN A 351 10.99 -22.28 -8.32
C ASN A 351 12.48 -22.42 -8.64
N GLY A 352 13.33 -22.50 -7.59
CA GLY A 352 14.78 -22.68 -7.72
C GLY A 352 15.55 -21.43 -8.15
N ARG A 353 14.94 -20.24 -8.07
CA ARG A 353 15.56 -18.96 -8.36
C ARG A 353 15.37 -17.95 -7.23
N ALA A 354 16.33 -17.04 -7.08
CA ALA A 354 16.24 -15.90 -6.19
C ALA A 354 16.49 -14.61 -7.00
N TYR A 355 15.73 -13.55 -6.68
CA TYR A 355 15.75 -12.26 -7.34
C TYR A 355 16.14 -11.19 -6.32
N ILE A 356 17.18 -10.41 -6.63
CA ILE A 356 17.85 -9.53 -5.67
C ILE A 356 18.19 -8.20 -6.33
N GLY A 357 17.87 -7.10 -5.66
CA GLY A 357 18.36 -5.76 -6.02
C GLY A 357 19.77 -5.55 -5.48
N VAL A 358 20.70 -5.09 -6.32
CA VAL A 358 22.12 -4.91 -6.01
C VAL A 358 22.54 -3.47 -6.27
N SER A 359 23.29 -2.88 -5.32
CA SER A 359 23.82 -1.52 -5.47
C SER A 359 25.02 -1.49 -6.41
N GLY A 360 25.17 -0.36 -7.11
CA GLY A 360 26.38 -0.03 -7.84
C GLY A 360 27.48 0.53 -6.96
N THR A 361 28.58 0.96 -7.58
CA THR A 361 29.73 1.57 -6.91
C THR A 361 29.48 2.98 -6.37
N GLY A 362 28.36 3.59 -6.76
CA GLY A 362 27.91 4.90 -6.27
C GLY A 362 26.40 4.88 -6.09
N GLN A 363 25.93 4.90 -4.87
CA GLN A 363 24.50 4.71 -4.51
C GLN A 363 23.54 5.64 -5.28
N PHE A 364 23.91 6.89 -5.48
CA PHE A 364 23.10 7.89 -6.18
C PHE A 364 23.65 8.26 -7.55
N THR A 365 24.57 7.45 -8.11
CA THR A 365 25.11 7.65 -9.45
C THR A 365 24.38 6.71 -10.42
N PRO A 366 23.65 7.26 -11.42
CA PRO A 366 22.90 6.39 -12.32
C PRO A 366 23.82 5.47 -13.13
N TYR A 367 23.35 4.24 -13.33
CA TYR A 367 24.07 3.20 -14.10
C TYR A 367 25.50 2.92 -13.60
N SER A 368 25.76 3.08 -12.32
CA SER A 368 27.09 2.83 -11.72
C SER A 368 27.35 1.35 -11.39
N GLY A 369 26.65 0.42 -12.00
CA GLY A 369 26.67 -1.02 -11.69
C GLY A 369 25.45 -1.50 -10.90
N HIS A 370 24.48 -0.63 -10.66
CA HIS A 370 23.18 -1.06 -10.11
C HIS A 370 22.55 -2.10 -11.00
N ASN A 371 21.97 -3.14 -10.40
CA ASN A 371 21.36 -4.21 -11.17
C ASN A 371 20.32 -5.00 -10.37
N ILE A 372 19.52 -5.76 -11.08
CA ILE A 372 18.76 -6.88 -10.53
C ILE A 372 19.53 -8.15 -10.89
N THR A 373 19.94 -8.91 -9.86
CA THR A 373 20.65 -10.18 -10.01
C THR A 373 19.68 -11.33 -9.81
N VAL A 374 19.75 -12.31 -10.70
CA VAL A 374 19.04 -13.60 -10.61
C VAL A 374 20.01 -14.69 -10.23
N ILE A 375 19.73 -15.38 -9.15
CA ILE A 375 20.53 -16.52 -8.65
C ILE A 375 19.86 -17.83 -9.07
N ASP A 376 20.64 -18.74 -9.65
CA ASP A 376 20.29 -20.15 -9.83
C ASP A 376 20.61 -20.91 -8.53
N LEU A 377 19.59 -21.31 -7.79
CA LEU A 377 19.72 -22.02 -6.52
C LEU A 377 20.12 -23.50 -6.69
N THR A 378 19.96 -24.06 -7.88
CA THR A 378 20.43 -25.41 -8.15
C THR A 378 21.97 -25.44 -8.26
N GLY A 379 22.52 -24.47 -8.99
CA GLY A 379 23.96 -24.33 -9.19
C GLY A 379 24.65 -23.43 -8.18
N TRP A 380 23.94 -22.75 -7.30
CA TRP A 380 24.43 -21.75 -6.34
C TRP A 380 25.38 -20.73 -7.00
N LYS A 381 24.85 -20.07 -8.03
CA LYS A 381 25.60 -19.09 -8.82
C LYS A 381 24.67 -18.03 -9.39
N ILE A 382 25.25 -16.91 -9.78
CA ILE A 382 24.54 -15.90 -10.58
C ILE A 382 24.15 -16.54 -11.92
N ALA A 383 22.85 -16.53 -12.24
CA ALA A 383 22.35 -16.91 -13.56
C ALA A 383 22.60 -15.78 -14.56
N TYR A 384 22.25 -14.56 -14.18
CA TYR A 384 22.52 -13.32 -14.92
C TYR A 384 22.21 -12.11 -14.03
N SER A 385 22.68 -10.93 -14.46
CA SER A 385 22.34 -9.63 -13.89
C SER A 385 21.87 -8.68 -14.98
N VAL A 386 20.90 -7.80 -14.67
CA VAL A 386 20.36 -6.82 -15.60
C VAL A 386 20.55 -5.41 -15.01
N PRO A 387 21.24 -4.49 -15.70
CA PRO A 387 21.52 -3.16 -15.19
C PRO A 387 20.24 -2.34 -14.98
N THR A 388 20.24 -1.51 -13.94
CA THR A 388 19.17 -0.55 -13.64
C THR A 388 19.74 0.86 -13.51
N GLN A 389 18.88 1.87 -13.67
CA GLN A 389 19.30 3.27 -13.55
C GLN A 389 19.71 3.58 -12.11
N GLY A 390 18.91 3.22 -11.15
CA GLY A 390 19.16 3.40 -9.72
C GLY A 390 19.27 2.07 -8.97
N TYR A 391 19.68 2.13 -7.73
CA TYR A 391 19.77 0.97 -6.86
C TYR A 391 18.37 0.39 -6.56
N PRO A 392 18.04 -0.85 -6.94
CA PRO A 392 16.81 -1.51 -6.51
C PRO A 392 16.94 -1.92 -5.03
N GLN A 393 16.78 -0.94 -4.14
CA GLN A 393 17.17 -1.03 -2.74
C GLN A 393 16.18 -1.85 -1.90
N THR A 394 14.93 -1.90 -2.34
CA THR A 394 13.85 -2.59 -1.63
C THR A 394 13.54 -3.95 -2.26
N SER A 395 12.65 -4.68 -1.63
CA SER A 395 12.34 -6.06 -2.00
C SER A 395 11.33 -6.12 -3.13
N GLY A 396 11.54 -7.00 -4.09
CA GLY A 396 10.63 -7.20 -5.21
C GLY A 396 9.31 -7.87 -4.82
N LEU A 397 8.29 -7.74 -5.65
CA LEU A 397 7.05 -8.52 -5.64
C LEU A 397 7.10 -9.49 -6.82
N LEU A 398 6.74 -10.76 -6.63
CA LEU A 398 6.70 -11.75 -7.71
C LEU A 398 5.28 -12.24 -7.90
N THR A 399 4.77 -12.19 -9.15
CA THR A 399 3.52 -12.87 -9.49
C THR A 399 3.76 -14.12 -10.34
N THR A 400 3.01 -15.17 -9.99
CA THR A 400 2.94 -16.44 -10.71
C THR A 400 1.72 -16.55 -11.61
N ALA A 401 0.86 -15.52 -11.64
CA ALA A 401 -0.45 -15.53 -12.32
C ALA A 401 -0.38 -15.84 -13.83
N TYR A 402 0.76 -15.54 -14.44
CA TYR A 402 0.99 -15.71 -15.88
C TYR A 402 1.91 -16.90 -16.19
N GLY A 403 2.24 -17.70 -15.17
CA GLY A 403 3.07 -18.89 -15.31
C GLY A 403 2.32 -19.99 -16.05
N GLY A 404 2.88 -20.41 -17.20
CA GLY A 404 2.48 -21.63 -17.89
C GLY A 404 3.29 -22.84 -17.42
N GLU A 405 3.35 -23.89 -18.24
CA GLU A 405 4.16 -25.08 -18.00
C GLU A 405 5.68 -24.76 -17.91
N ASP A 406 6.11 -23.64 -18.48
CA ASP A 406 7.49 -23.14 -18.46
C ASP A 406 7.90 -22.47 -17.13
N GLY A 407 6.95 -22.24 -16.22
CA GLY A 407 7.19 -21.60 -14.92
C GLY A 407 7.56 -20.11 -15.01
N THR A 408 7.10 -19.41 -16.05
CA THR A 408 7.31 -17.97 -16.22
C THR A 408 6.77 -17.18 -15.02
N VAL A 409 7.54 -16.19 -14.57
CA VAL A 409 7.18 -15.26 -13.50
C VAL A 409 7.47 -13.81 -13.91
N TYR A 410 6.81 -12.88 -13.21
CA TYR A 410 7.08 -11.45 -13.34
C TYR A 410 7.44 -10.89 -11.97
N VAL A 411 8.57 -10.18 -11.89
CA VAL A 411 9.12 -9.65 -10.64
C VAL A 411 9.24 -8.12 -10.75
N TYR A 412 8.66 -7.41 -9.79
CA TYR A 412 8.55 -5.95 -9.78
C TYR A 412 9.57 -5.35 -8.83
N PHE A 413 10.31 -4.34 -9.29
CA PHE A 413 11.29 -3.58 -8.52
C PHE A 413 11.18 -2.09 -8.82
N PHE A 414 11.59 -1.26 -7.87
CA PHE A 414 11.76 0.18 -8.08
C PHE A 414 13.24 0.56 -8.23
N ASP A 415 13.50 1.54 -9.11
CA ASP A 415 14.77 2.26 -9.09
C ASP A 415 14.74 3.30 -7.97
N ASN A 416 15.66 3.22 -6.99
CA ASN A 416 15.87 4.32 -6.05
C ASN A 416 16.70 5.43 -6.71
N TYR A 417 16.12 6.05 -7.71
CA TYR A 417 16.66 7.19 -8.47
C TYR A 417 15.49 7.95 -9.10
N THR A 418 15.62 9.27 -9.28
CA THR A 418 14.59 10.07 -9.95
C THR A 418 14.47 9.70 -11.42
N PRO A 419 13.30 9.36 -11.97
CA PRO A 419 11.93 9.56 -11.44
C PRO A 419 11.34 8.39 -10.62
N GLY A 420 12.10 7.38 -10.23
CA GLY A 420 11.59 6.25 -9.42
C GLY A 420 10.76 5.26 -10.23
N LYS A 421 11.35 4.73 -11.31
CA LYS A 421 10.66 3.82 -12.24
C LYS A 421 10.28 2.50 -11.57
N LEU A 422 9.06 2.04 -11.83
CA LEU A 422 8.66 0.66 -11.55
C LEU A 422 9.07 -0.21 -12.74
N ARG A 423 9.88 -1.23 -12.45
CA ARG A 423 10.39 -2.18 -13.43
C ARG A 423 9.80 -3.57 -13.27
N VAL A 424 9.69 -4.28 -14.36
CA VAL A 424 9.27 -5.68 -14.42
C VAL A 424 10.38 -6.52 -15.03
N LEU A 425 10.80 -7.53 -14.30
CA LEU A 425 11.66 -8.60 -14.80
C LEU A 425 10.79 -9.80 -15.16
N LYS A 426 10.73 -10.17 -16.42
CA LYS A 426 10.13 -11.45 -16.86
C LYS A 426 11.22 -12.51 -16.90
N ASP A 427 11.01 -13.63 -16.19
CA ASP A 427 11.97 -14.72 -16.08
C ASP A 427 11.27 -16.09 -16.06
N ALA A 428 12.05 -17.15 -16.31
CA ALA A 428 11.64 -18.54 -16.16
C ALA A 428 12.87 -19.41 -15.80
N PRO A 429 12.70 -20.62 -15.23
CA PRO A 429 13.79 -21.55 -14.97
C PRO A 429 14.64 -21.81 -16.23
N GLY A 430 15.96 -21.81 -16.05
CA GLY A 430 16.92 -22.05 -17.14
C GLY A 430 17.28 -20.83 -17.98
N GLN A 431 16.62 -19.69 -17.82
CA GLN A 431 17.00 -18.46 -18.52
C GLN A 431 18.37 -17.94 -18.07
N THR A 432 19.10 -17.35 -19.00
CA THR A 432 20.43 -16.73 -18.80
C THR A 432 20.44 -15.24 -19.11
N SER A 433 19.26 -14.66 -19.37
CA SER A 433 19.01 -13.25 -19.59
C SER A 433 17.54 -12.94 -19.33
N ALA A 434 17.19 -11.68 -19.07
CA ALA A 434 15.81 -11.25 -18.95
C ALA A 434 15.03 -11.49 -20.26
N MET A 435 13.77 -11.96 -20.12
CA MET A 435 12.92 -12.28 -21.27
C MET A 435 12.16 -11.03 -21.80
N LEU A 436 12.12 -9.94 -21.03
CA LEU A 436 11.46 -8.68 -21.37
C LEU A 436 12.35 -7.52 -20.91
N THR A 437 12.68 -6.61 -21.83
CA THR A 437 13.64 -5.53 -21.59
C THR A 437 13.21 -4.20 -22.22
N THR A 438 13.81 -3.11 -21.75
CA THR A 438 13.74 -1.78 -22.34
C THR A 438 15.15 -1.29 -22.65
N GLU A 439 15.35 -0.64 -23.80
CA GLU A 439 16.60 0.06 -24.14
C GLU A 439 16.53 1.48 -23.58
N GLU A 440 17.48 1.85 -22.72
CA GLU A 440 17.57 3.19 -22.13
C GLU A 440 18.93 3.82 -22.43
N SER A 441 18.93 5.08 -22.89
CA SER A 441 20.14 5.81 -23.17
C SER A 441 20.43 6.87 -22.11
N TYR A 442 21.67 6.93 -21.65
CA TYR A 442 22.13 7.91 -20.68
C TYR A 442 23.39 8.62 -21.17
N THR A 443 23.38 9.96 -21.08
CA THR A 443 24.47 10.80 -21.57
C THR A 443 25.24 11.43 -20.41
N VAL A 444 26.54 11.17 -20.33
CA VAL A 444 27.46 11.80 -19.38
C VAL A 444 28.58 12.46 -20.13
N LYS A 445 28.83 13.75 -19.89
CA LYS A 445 29.91 14.52 -20.52
C LYS A 445 29.98 14.37 -22.05
N GLY A 446 28.80 14.30 -22.69
CA GLY A 446 28.67 14.17 -24.13
C GLY A 446 28.85 12.75 -24.69
N VAL A 447 29.06 11.75 -23.85
CA VAL A 447 29.09 10.34 -24.23
C VAL A 447 27.75 9.71 -23.89
N THR A 448 27.04 9.19 -24.90
CA THR A 448 25.79 8.46 -24.74
C THR A 448 26.07 6.96 -24.69
N THR A 449 25.58 6.30 -23.65
CA THR A 449 25.62 4.84 -23.49
C THR A 449 24.20 4.31 -23.46
N THR A 450 23.93 3.24 -24.19
CA THR A 450 22.64 2.55 -24.18
C THR A 450 22.74 1.32 -23.29
N TYR A 451 21.75 1.13 -22.44
CA TYR A 451 21.64 0.02 -21.49
C TYR A 451 20.38 -0.78 -21.77
N THR A 452 20.52 -2.09 -21.83
CA THR A 452 19.39 -3.03 -21.85
C THR A 452 18.97 -3.28 -20.40
N THR A 453 17.83 -2.72 -19.98
CA THR A 453 17.35 -2.75 -18.60
C THR A 453 16.14 -3.69 -18.46
N PRO A 454 15.71 -4.09 -17.25
CA PRO A 454 14.40 -4.69 -17.06
C PRO A 454 13.31 -3.77 -17.62
N TYR A 455 12.22 -4.34 -18.08
CA TYR A 455 11.13 -3.59 -18.71
C TYR A 455 10.61 -2.48 -17.80
N VAL A 456 10.46 -1.26 -18.33
CA VAL A 456 9.87 -0.13 -17.60
C VAL A 456 8.35 -0.23 -17.70
N LEU A 457 7.71 -0.63 -16.61
CA LEU A 457 6.27 -0.75 -16.53
C LEU A 457 5.61 0.62 -16.33
N PHE A 458 6.16 1.43 -15.44
CA PHE A 458 5.62 2.73 -15.10
C PHE A 458 6.74 3.73 -14.76
N THR A 459 6.59 4.95 -15.24
CA THR A 459 7.48 6.08 -14.94
C THR A 459 6.63 7.18 -14.29
N PRO A 460 6.82 7.49 -12.99
CA PRO A 460 6.17 8.63 -12.38
C PRO A 460 6.51 9.93 -13.10
N ALA A 461 5.53 10.80 -13.27
CA ALA A 461 5.66 12.08 -13.97
C ALA A 461 5.49 13.27 -13.00
N ASP A 462 5.94 14.45 -13.43
CA ASP A 462 5.72 15.73 -12.74
C ASP A 462 6.01 15.69 -11.22
N ALA A 463 4.99 15.93 -10.41
CA ALA A 463 5.11 15.99 -8.96
C ALA A 463 5.46 14.63 -8.30
N GLN A 464 5.16 13.51 -8.97
CA GLN A 464 5.45 12.16 -8.48
C GLN A 464 6.85 11.66 -8.86
N ALA A 465 7.58 12.38 -9.72
CA ALA A 465 8.91 11.99 -10.18
C ALA A 465 9.95 12.19 -9.08
N GLN A 466 10.15 11.19 -8.22
CA GLN A 466 11.07 11.23 -7.09
C GLN A 466 11.75 9.87 -6.87
N TYR A 467 12.73 9.82 -5.97
CA TYR A 467 13.35 8.59 -5.51
C TYR A 467 12.29 7.62 -4.94
N ALA A 468 12.46 6.33 -5.18
CA ALA A 468 11.54 5.31 -4.71
C ALA A 468 12.24 4.27 -3.84
N ILE A 469 11.96 4.30 -2.55
CA ILE A 469 12.32 3.25 -1.59
C ILE A 469 11.00 2.64 -1.12
N CYS A 470 10.50 1.66 -1.86
CA CYS A 470 9.24 0.98 -1.58
C CYS A 470 9.27 -0.45 -2.11
N SER A 471 8.76 -1.38 -1.32
CA SER A 471 8.39 -2.69 -1.82
C SER A 471 6.93 -2.62 -2.28
N PRO A 472 6.62 -2.87 -3.56
CA PRO A 472 5.24 -2.83 -4.03
C PRO A 472 4.42 -3.96 -3.39
N ILE A 473 3.14 -3.70 -3.16
CA ILE A 473 2.16 -4.70 -2.72
C ILE A 473 1.04 -4.79 -3.75
N THR A 474 0.18 -5.80 -3.64
CA THR A 474 -0.96 -5.99 -4.54
C THR A 474 -2.21 -6.41 -3.78
N ASP A 475 -3.36 -6.21 -4.41
CA ASP A 475 -4.65 -6.79 -4.00
C ASP A 475 -5.06 -7.95 -4.93
N SER A 476 -6.16 -8.61 -4.60
CA SER A 476 -6.71 -9.72 -5.38
C SER A 476 -7.22 -9.33 -6.79
N PHE A 477 -7.33 -8.03 -7.08
CA PHE A 477 -7.66 -7.50 -8.42
C PHE A 477 -6.41 -7.21 -9.25
N GLY A 478 -5.21 -7.39 -8.67
CA GLY A 478 -3.93 -7.16 -9.31
C GLY A 478 -3.50 -5.70 -9.32
N THR A 479 -4.11 -4.83 -8.53
CA THR A 479 -3.66 -3.44 -8.38
C THR A 479 -2.37 -3.40 -7.58
N LEU A 480 -1.35 -2.74 -8.11
CA LEU A 480 -0.09 -2.50 -7.43
C LEU A 480 -0.16 -1.20 -6.63
N TYR A 481 0.09 -1.27 -5.33
CA TYR A 481 0.15 -0.10 -4.45
C TYR A 481 1.58 0.17 -4.02
N PHE A 482 1.98 1.43 -4.07
CA PHE A 482 3.32 1.87 -3.73
C PHE A 482 3.38 3.36 -3.40
N LYS A 483 4.52 3.79 -2.90
CA LYS A 483 4.82 5.19 -2.58
C LYS A 483 6.24 5.55 -3.03
N ASN A 484 6.55 6.82 -3.06
CA ASN A 484 7.91 7.32 -3.24
C ASN A 484 8.15 8.61 -2.43
N ASP A 485 9.31 9.25 -2.60
CA ASP A 485 9.69 10.44 -1.84
C ASP A 485 8.93 11.72 -2.26
N SER A 486 7.99 11.64 -3.19
CA SER A 486 7.06 12.72 -3.49
C SER A 486 5.95 12.88 -2.45
N ALA A 487 5.90 11.96 -1.47
CA ALA A 487 4.84 11.85 -0.47
C ALA A 487 3.48 11.41 -1.02
N HIS A 488 3.46 10.83 -2.22
CA HIS A 488 2.25 10.24 -2.79
C HIS A 488 2.19 8.74 -2.55
N LEU A 489 1.01 8.28 -2.12
CA LEU A 489 0.57 6.90 -2.24
C LEU A 489 -0.09 6.76 -3.61
N MET A 490 0.24 5.71 -4.34
CA MET A 490 -0.16 5.50 -5.73
C MET A 490 -0.72 4.09 -5.93
N ALA A 491 -1.70 3.97 -6.85
CA ALA A 491 -2.28 2.72 -7.30
C ALA A 491 -2.13 2.57 -8.81
N LEU A 492 -1.47 1.50 -9.25
CA LEU A 492 -1.31 1.13 -10.66
C LEU A 492 -2.13 -0.12 -10.93
N SER A 493 -3.22 -0.01 -11.67
CA SER A 493 -4.11 -1.11 -12.02
C SER A 493 -4.00 -1.52 -13.48
N SER A 494 -4.58 -2.67 -13.82
CA SER A 494 -4.87 -2.98 -15.21
C SER A 494 -5.88 -1.98 -15.77
N THR A 495 -5.76 -1.65 -17.05
CA THR A 495 -6.71 -0.81 -17.79
C THR A 495 -8.13 -1.37 -17.65
N ILE A 496 -9.11 -0.48 -17.55
CA ILE A 496 -10.52 -0.86 -17.51
C ILE A 496 -11.00 -1.11 -18.94
N GLU A 497 -11.43 -2.34 -19.19
CA GLU A 497 -11.98 -2.77 -20.49
C GLU A 497 -13.40 -2.24 -20.67
N SER A 498 -14.25 -2.37 -19.64
CA SER A 498 -15.63 -1.92 -19.70
C SER A 498 -16.23 -1.58 -18.35
N LEU A 499 -17.29 -0.77 -18.39
CA LEU A 499 -18.13 -0.43 -17.26
C LEU A 499 -19.58 -0.83 -17.60
N ALA A 500 -20.25 -1.47 -16.66
CA ALA A 500 -21.68 -1.83 -16.79
C ALA A 500 -22.45 -1.43 -15.53
N ILE A 501 -23.71 -1.04 -15.70
CA ILE A 501 -24.64 -0.83 -14.59
C ILE A 501 -25.26 -2.17 -14.24
N SER A 502 -24.80 -2.77 -13.15
CA SER A 502 -25.26 -4.10 -12.69
C SER A 502 -26.55 -4.03 -11.89
N LYS A 503 -26.86 -2.89 -11.29
CA LYS A 503 -28.12 -2.60 -10.62
C LYS A 503 -28.52 -1.15 -10.88
N GLN A 504 -29.77 -0.95 -11.30
CA GLN A 504 -30.33 0.39 -11.53
C GLN A 504 -30.45 1.17 -10.23
N PRO A 505 -30.37 2.52 -10.26
CA PRO A 505 -30.71 3.33 -9.09
C PRO A 505 -32.20 3.15 -8.71
N ASP A 506 -32.51 3.42 -7.45
CA ASP A 506 -33.87 3.29 -6.93
C ASP A 506 -34.83 4.29 -7.61
N LYS A 507 -34.33 5.42 -8.09
CA LYS A 507 -35.08 6.44 -8.86
C LYS A 507 -34.57 6.51 -10.31
N THR A 508 -35.46 6.29 -11.28
CA THR A 508 -35.16 6.38 -12.72
C THR A 508 -36.06 7.35 -13.48
N ALA A 509 -37.03 7.95 -12.78
CA ALA A 509 -37.96 8.96 -13.36
C ALA A 509 -37.80 10.28 -12.63
N TYR A 510 -37.54 11.33 -13.37
CA TYR A 510 -37.24 12.68 -12.88
C TYR A 510 -38.08 13.70 -13.61
N LYS A 511 -38.15 14.91 -13.04
CA LYS A 511 -38.54 16.11 -13.73
C LYS A 511 -37.32 16.96 -14.06
N ALA A 512 -37.39 17.72 -15.13
CA ALA A 512 -36.35 18.70 -15.44
C ALA A 512 -36.13 19.65 -14.26
N GLY A 513 -34.85 19.95 -13.97
CA GLY A 513 -34.43 20.70 -12.78
C GLY A 513 -34.15 19.87 -11.52
N GLU A 514 -34.52 18.59 -11.49
CA GLU A 514 -34.07 17.69 -10.41
C GLU A 514 -32.63 17.25 -10.63
N VAL A 515 -31.95 16.87 -9.56
CA VAL A 515 -30.59 16.30 -9.61
C VAL A 515 -30.67 14.77 -9.60
N PHE A 516 -29.79 14.12 -10.36
CA PHE A 516 -29.72 12.67 -10.40
C PHE A 516 -29.37 12.09 -9.01
N ASP A 517 -30.09 11.03 -8.61
CA ASP A 517 -29.90 10.31 -7.36
C ASP A 517 -29.34 8.92 -7.65
N PRO A 518 -28.07 8.63 -7.28
CA PRO A 518 -27.41 7.34 -7.51
C PRO A 518 -27.83 6.26 -6.51
N THR A 519 -28.67 6.58 -5.52
CA THR A 519 -29.02 5.64 -4.43
C THR A 519 -29.45 4.29 -4.98
N GLY A 520 -28.85 3.23 -4.47
CA GLY A 520 -29.12 1.85 -4.89
C GLY A 520 -28.42 1.41 -6.16
N MET A 521 -27.76 2.31 -6.92
CA MET A 521 -27.05 1.94 -8.15
C MET A 521 -25.75 1.19 -7.84
N GLU A 522 -25.51 0.10 -8.60
CA GLU A 522 -24.25 -0.63 -8.59
C GLU A 522 -23.63 -0.68 -9.99
N ILE A 523 -22.32 -0.58 -10.04
CA ILE A 523 -21.55 -0.69 -11.28
C ILE A 523 -20.63 -1.92 -11.20
N THR A 524 -20.44 -2.57 -12.36
CA THR A 524 -19.44 -3.62 -12.53
C THR A 524 -18.33 -3.09 -13.43
N ILE A 525 -17.11 -3.13 -12.92
CA ILE A 525 -15.88 -2.76 -13.59
C ILE A 525 -15.23 -4.05 -14.11
N THR A 526 -14.94 -4.12 -15.40
CA THR A 526 -14.18 -5.22 -16.03
C THR A 526 -12.80 -4.70 -16.41
N TYR A 527 -11.76 -5.38 -15.95
CA TYR A 527 -10.37 -5.04 -16.24
C TYR A 527 -9.84 -5.88 -17.41
N GLU A 528 -8.85 -5.37 -18.15
CA GLU A 528 -8.18 -6.11 -19.24
C GLU A 528 -7.48 -7.39 -18.78
N ASN A 529 -7.16 -7.52 -17.49
CA ASN A 529 -6.66 -8.78 -16.92
C ASN A 529 -7.75 -9.87 -16.75
N GLY A 530 -8.99 -9.57 -17.15
CA GLY A 530 -10.15 -10.46 -17.11
C GLY A 530 -10.82 -10.56 -15.73
N LEU A 531 -10.42 -9.78 -14.76
CA LEU A 531 -11.07 -9.70 -13.46
C LEU A 531 -12.22 -8.69 -13.48
N THR A 532 -13.23 -8.92 -12.65
CA THR A 532 -14.39 -8.04 -12.51
C THR A 532 -14.63 -7.67 -11.05
N ARG A 533 -15.07 -6.43 -10.81
CA ARG A 533 -15.42 -5.93 -9.49
C ARG A 533 -16.78 -5.22 -9.55
N THR A 534 -17.69 -5.59 -8.67
CA THR A 534 -18.99 -4.90 -8.52
C THR A 534 -18.99 -4.09 -7.24
N VAL A 535 -19.34 -2.80 -7.35
CA VAL A 535 -19.37 -1.84 -6.24
C VAL A 535 -20.61 -0.95 -6.35
N PRO A 536 -21.12 -0.37 -5.23
CA PRO A 536 -22.10 0.69 -5.31
C PRO A 536 -21.53 1.91 -6.05
N ALA A 537 -22.35 2.67 -6.73
CA ALA A 537 -21.90 3.91 -7.38
C ALA A 537 -21.33 4.91 -6.37
N GLU A 538 -21.95 4.97 -5.21
CA GLU A 538 -21.54 5.82 -4.07
C GLU A 538 -21.81 5.09 -2.75
N ARG A 539 -21.00 5.35 -1.74
CA ARG A 539 -21.23 4.94 -0.35
C ARG A 539 -20.66 5.97 0.61
N THR A 540 -21.07 5.92 1.86
CA THR A 540 -20.53 6.76 2.93
C THR A 540 -19.87 5.91 3.99
N MET A 541 -18.67 6.30 4.43
CA MET A 541 -17.97 5.70 5.56
C MET A 541 -17.42 6.80 6.47
N ASN A 542 -17.71 6.72 7.76
CA ASN A 542 -17.29 7.71 8.76
C ASN A 542 -17.65 9.17 8.36
N GLY A 543 -18.78 9.37 7.69
CA GLY A 543 -19.21 10.69 7.19
C GLY A 543 -18.51 11.14 5.91
N THR A 544 -17.60 10.34 5.34
CA THR A 544 -16.92 10.61 4.08
C THR A 544 -17.66 9.92 2.93
N ALA A 545 -18.04 10.69 1.91
CA ALA A 545 -18.61 10.14 0.68
C ALA A 545 -17.48 9.53 -0.18
N ILE A 546 -17.69 8.30 -0.62
CA ILE A 546 -16.78 7.56 -1.50
C ILE A 546 -17.54 7.27 -2.77
N ARG A 547 -17.08 7.80 -3.89
CA ARG A 547 -17.70 7.64 -5.20
C ARG A 547 -16.85 6.73 -6.08
N TYR A 548 -17.48 5.72 -6.63
CA TYR A 548 -16.90 4.82 -7.60
C TYR A 548 -17.42 5.05 -9.02
N ALA A 549 -18.50 5.84 -9.15
CA ALA A 549 -19.03 6.29 -10.42
C ALA A 549 -19.13 7.82 -10.45
N ALA A 550 -18.99 8.38 -11.65
CA ALA A 550 -19.15 9.80 -11.95
C ALA A 550 -20.29 9.97 -12.97
N TRP A 551 -21.05 11.03 -12.81
CA TRP A 551 -22.15 11.41 -13.67
C TRP A 551 -22.24 12.94 -13.74
N ASN A 552 -23.13 13.46 -14.60
CA ASN A 552 -23.44 14.88 -14.59
C ASN A 552 -24.22 15.24 -13.31
N GLU A 553 -23.66 16.11 -12.46
CA GLU A 553 -24.26 16.58 -11.20
C GLU A 553 -25.15 17.81 -11.36
N GLU A 554 -25.21 18.37 -12.59
CA GLU A 554 -26.09 19.51 -12.85
C GLU A 554 -27.57 19.10 -12.86
N PRO A 555 -28.47 20.05 -12.67
CA PRO A 555 -29.90 19.79 -12.83
C PRO A 555 -30.22 19.14 -14.18
N LEU A 556 -30.99 18.06 -14.12
CA LEU A 556 -31.34 17.24 -15.28
C LEU A 556 -32.21 18.05 -16.26
N LYS A 557 -31.90 17.86 -17.54
CA LYS A 557 -32.67 18.35 -18.69
C LYS A 557 -33.40 17.20 -19.38
N VAL A 558 -34.45 17.47 -20.09
CA VAL A 558 -35.19 16.43 -20.84
C VAL A 558 -34.28 15.65 -21.77
N SER A 559 -33.32 16.32 -22.41
CA SER A 559 -32.33 15.66 -23.27
C SER A 559 -31.46 14.63 -22.57
N ASP A 560 -31.28 14.72 -21.26
CA ASP A 560 -30.47 13.78 -20.49
C ASP A 560 -31.16 12.41 -20.36
N GLY A 561 -32.49 12.35 -20.58
CA GLY A 561 -33.22 11.08 -20.60
C GLY A 561 -32.86 10.14 -21.73
N GLU A 562 -32.34 10.64 -22.85
CA GLU A 562 -31.93 9.81 -23.99
C GLU A 562 -30.62 9.10 -23.78
N GLU A 563 -29.62 9.76 -23.14
CA GLU A 563 -28.28 9.21 -22.96
C GLU A 563 -27.64 9.80 -21.69
N PHE A 564 -27.94 9.21 -20.52
CA PHE A 564 -27.29 9.61 -19.28
C PHE A 564 -26.05 8.75 -19.04
N LEU A 565 -24.87 9.36 -19.10
CA LEU A 565 -23.60 8.66 -19.04
C LEU A 565 -23.14 8.49 -17.59
N ILE A 566 -22.84 7.25 -17.22
CA ILE A 566 -22.15 6.87 -15.99
C ILE A 566 -20.72 6.47 -16.34
N ARG A 567 -19.73 7.08 -15.70
CA ARG A 567 -18.30 6.80 -15.87
C ARG A 567 -17.71 6.25 -14.59
N PHE A 568 -16.53 5.66 -14.67
CA PHE A 568 -15.77 5.35 -13.48
C PHE A 568 -15.29 6.67 -12.84
N ALA A 569 -15.44 6.83 -11.52
CA ALA A 569 -15.19 8.10 -10.81
C ALA A 569 -13.72 8.48 -10.70
N HIS A 570 -12.85 7.67 -11.26
CA HIS A 570 -11.41 7.84 -11.16
C HIS A 570 -10.96 9.11 -11.88
N SER A 571 -10.21 10.00 -11.21
CA SER A 571 -9.81 11.31 -11.76
C SER A 571 -9.00 11.19 -13.05
N LEU A 572 -8.20 10.12 -13.20
CA LEU A 572 -7.37 9.87 -14.37
C LEU A 572 -8.14 9.27 -15.56
N TYR A 573 -9.35 8.76 -15.33
CA TYR A 573 -10.29 8.33 -16.37
C TYR A 573 -11.28 9.43 -16.76
N GLN A 574 -11.40 10.49 -15.97
CA GLN A 574 -12.22 11.65 -16.32
C GLN A 574 -11.46 12.48 -17.36
N ASP A 575 -12.16 12.86 -18.43
CA ASP A 575 -11.65 13.70 -19.52
C ASP A 575 -10.57 13.06 -20.40
N GLY A 576 -10.26 11.79 -20.22
CA GLY A 576 -9.30 11.06 -21.06
C GLY A 576 -7.87 11.58 -20.95
N ALA A 577 -7.45 12.01 -19.77
CA ALA A 577 -6.06 12.32 -19.50
C ALA A 577 -5.48 11.29 -18.51
N ASP A 578 -4.42 10.60 -18.89
CA ASP A 578 -3.49 9.98 -17.95
C ASP A 578 -2.59 11.07 -17.36
N GLY A 579 -1.88 10.76 -16.27
CA GLY A 579 -0.94 11.69 -15.64
C GLY A 579 0.25 12.11 -16.53
N ALA A 580 0.38 11.54 -17.72
CA ALA A 580 1.38 11.89 -18.75
C ALA A 580 0.77 12.75 -19.87
N GLY A 581 -0.49 13.17 -19.77
CA GLY A 581 -1.19 13.95 -20.80
C GLY A 581 -1.66 13.12 -22.00
N THR A 582 -1.59 11.80 -21.94
CA THR A 582 -2.13 10.90 -22.95
C THR A 582 -3.63 10.69 -22.66
N LYS A 583 -4.48 10.84 -23.68
CA LYS A 583 -5.92 10.62 -23.52
C LYS A 583 -6.20 9.13 -23.34
N VAL A 584 -6.70 8.74 -22.17
CA VAL A 584 -7.24 7.42 -21.91
C VAL A 584 -8.75 7.46 -22.20
N ASN A 585 -9.25 6.57 -23.04
CA ASN A 585 -10.70 6.42 -23.23
C ASN A 585 -11.32 5.96 -21.91
N SER A 586 -12.09 6.84 -21.27
CA SER A 586 -12.83 6.49 -20.06
C SER A 586 -14.01 5.60 -20.44
N PRO A 587 -14.06 4.34 -20.01
CA PRO A 587 -15.25 3.51 -20.23
C PRO A 587 -16.46 4.18 -19.60
N ALA A 588 -17.58 4.17 -20.32
CA ALA A 588 -18.86 4.70 -19.86
C ALA A 588 -19.96 3.68 -20.08
N ALA A 589 -20.92 3.65 -19.15
CA ALA A 589 -22.18 2.93 -19.30
C ALA A 589 -23.32 3.94 -19.52
N VAL A 590 -24.28 3.58 -20.36
CA VAL A 590 -25.48 4.39 -20.56
C VAL A 590 -26.56 3.95 -19.56
N LEU A 591 -26.97 4.87 -18.71
CA LEU A 591 -28.13 4.72 -17.85
C LEU A 591 -29.35 5.26 -18.56
N LYS A 592 -30.42 4.48 -18.63
CA LYS A 592 -31.71 4.95 -19.13
C LYS A 592 -32.53 5.54 -17.99
N ILE A 593 -32.79 6.83 -18.06
CA ILE A 593 -33.67 7.55 -17.14
C ILE A 593 -34.79 8.24 -17.94
N THR A 594 -35.89 8.56 -17.28
CA THR A 594 -36.94 9.38 -17.86
C THR A 594 -36.85 10.76 -17.23
N VAL A 595 -36.76 11.80 -18.03
CA VAL A 595 -36.83 13.19 -17.57
C VAL A 595 -37.98 13.88 -18.25
N GLU A 596 -39.03 14.14 -17.50
CA GLU A 596 -40.21 14.85 -17.96
C GLU A 596 -40.04 16.37 -17.79
N PRO A 597 -40.65 17.20 -18.60
CA PRO A 597 -40.67 18.63 -18.35
C PRO A 597 -41.21 18.95 -16.95
N SER A 598 -40.54 19.88 -16.26
CA SER A 598 -40.88 20.18 -14.86
C SER A 598 -42.17 20.99 -14.75
N MET A 599 -42.44 21.83 -15.71
CA MET A 599 -43.59 22.75 -15.70
C MET A 599 -43.90 23.29 -17.09
N ALA A 600 -45.15 23.62 -17.33
CA ALA A 600 -45.52 24.35 -18.54
C ALA A 600 -44.82 25.72 -18.56
N GLY A 601 -44.17 26.04 -19.68
CA GLY A 601 -43.38 27.25 -19.85
C GLY A 601 -41.86 27.10 -19.64
N ASP A 602 -41.37 25.94 -19.21
CA ASP A 602 -39.94 25.60 -19.16
C ASP A 602 -39.56 24.92 -20.48
N LEU A 603 -39.21 25.70 -21.49
CA LEU A 603 -38.98 25.23 -22.85
C LEU A 603 -37.51 24.80 -23.08
N ASP A 604 -36.59 25.27 -22.27
CA ASP A 604 -35.19 24.80 -22.32
C ASP A 604 -34.97 23.61 -21.39
N GLY A 605 -35.96 23.21 -20.59
CA GLY A 605 -35.93 22.01 -19.74
C GLY A 605 -34.98 22.13 -18.56
N ASN A 606 -34.67 23.34 -18.11
CA ASN A 606 -33.69 23.58 -17.02
C ASN A 606 -34.33 23.62 -15.63
N GLY A 607 -35.68 23.53 -15.54
CA GLY A 607 -36.43 23.56 -14.29
C GLY A 607 -36.83 24.95 -13.82
N GLU A 608 -36.54 25.99 -14.59
CA GLU A 608 -36.89 27.37 -14.28
C GLU A 608 -37.67 28.00 -15.46
N ARG A 609 -38.58 28.91 -15.17
CA ARG A 609 -39.19 29.77 -16.19
C ARG A 609 -38.51 31.13 -16.18
N ASN A 610 -37.96 31.51 -17.33
CA ASN A 610 -37.20 32.76 -17.42
C ASN A 610 -37.26 33.39 -18.83
N ALA A 611 -36.46 34.43 -19.06
CA ALA A 611 -36.43 35.14 -20.34
C ALA A 611 -35.94 34.26 -21.50
N VAL A 612 -35.21 33.16 -21.24
CA VAL A 612 -34.74 32.21 -22.28
C VAL A 612 -35.94 31.44 -22.83
N ASP A 613 -36.81 30.94 -21.95
CA ASP A 613 -38.05 30.24 -22.34
C ASP A 613 -39.00 31.15 -23.13
N MET A 614 -39.12 32.38 -22.73
CA MET A 614 -39.86 33.36 -23.50
C MET A 614 -39.27 33.56 -24.89
N GLN A 615 -37.95 33.62 -25.02
CA GLN A 615 -37.27 33.73 -26.30
C GLN A 615 -37.50 32.47 -27.16
N ASN A 616 -37.40 31.28 -26.58
CA ASN A 616 -37.66 30.00 -27.23
C ASN A 616 -39.10 29.92 -27.74
N LEU A 617 -40.09 30.26 -26.90
CA LEU A 617 -41.50 30.28 -27.30
C LEU A 617 -41.75 31.31 -28.40
N PHE A 618 -41.17 32.52 -28.33
CA PHE A 618 -41.27 33.54 -29.35
C PHE A 618 -40.69 33.05 -30.69
N THR A 619 -39.53 32.38 -30.66
CA THR A 619 -38.90 31.82 -31.85
C THR A 619 -39.81 30.74 -32.48
N TYR A 620 -40.35 29.84 -31.66
CA TYR A 620 -41.29 28.81 -32.13
C TYR A 620 -42.54 29.42 -32.77
N LEU A 621 -43.20 30.39 -32.11
CA LEU A 621 -44.40 31.04 -32.62
C LEU A 621 -44.16 31.85 -33.92
N SER A 622 -42.96 32.39 -34.11
CA SER A 622 -42.62 33.20 -35.26
C SER A 622 -42.05 32.42 -36.45
N THR A 623 -41.34 31.34 -36.18
CA THR A 623 -40.55 30.60 -37.20
C THR A 623 -40.91 29.11 -37.31
N GLY A 624 -41.60 28.55 -36.32
CA GLY A 624 -41.83 27.11 -36.17
C GLY A 624 -40.58 26.31 -35.72
N VAL A 625 -39.49 27.00 -35.37
CA VAL A 625 -38.24 26.34 -34.91
C VAL A 625 -38.31 26.14 -33.41
N MET A 626 -38.15 24.91 -32.95
CA MET A 626 -38.07 24.56 -31.54
C MET A 626 -36.60 24.73 -31.10
N GLU A 627 -36.34 25.68 -30.22
CA GLU A 627 -35.04 25.94 -29.61
C GLU A 627 -35.07 25.50 -28.13
N GLY A 628 -33.91 25.15 -27.56
CA GLY A 628 -33.76 24.71 -26.20
C GLY A 628 -33.63 23.17 -26.08
N ALA A 629 -33.53 22.66 -24.86
CA ALA A 629 -33.31 21.24 -24.59
C ALA A 629 -34.47 20.32 -25.04
N LEU A 630 -35.69 20.86 -25.12
CA LEU A 630 -36.85 20.13 -25.62
C LEU A 630 -36.97 20.14 -27.16
N GLY A 631 -36.10 20.85 -27.88
CA GLY A 631 -36.15 21.00 -29.34
C GLY A 631 -35.99 19.72 -30.16
N GLY A 632 -35.57 18.64 -29.54
CA GLY A 632 -35.49 17.29 -30.13
C GLY A 632 -36.76 16.46 -30.01
N ASP A 633 -37.67 16.84 -29.10
CA ASP A 633 -38.96 16.16 -28.82
C ASP A 633 -40.14 17.12 -29.05
N GLU A 634 -40.80 16.97 -30.20
CA GLU A 634 -41.90 17.84 -30.59
C GLU A 634 -43.10 17.74 -29.62
N GLU A 635 -43.41 16.55 -29.10
CA GLU A 635 -44.53 16.35 -28.19
C GLU A 635 -44.26 16.99 -26.83
N ALA A 636 -43.04 16.76 -26.27
CA ALA A 636 -42.61 17.38 -25.03
C ALA A 636 -42.49 18.89 -25.14
N TYR A 637 -41.99 19.40 -26.27
CA TYR A 637 -41.91 20.84 -26.53
C TYR A 637 -43.28 21.50 -26.57
N ARG A 638 -44.25 20.91 -27.33
CA ARG A 638 -45.61 21.38 -27.42
C ARG A 638 -46.33 21.35 -26.08
N ALA A 639 -46.14 20.31 -25.29
CA ALA A 639 -46.71 20.18 -23.96
C ALA A 639 -46.16 21.26 -23.00
N ALA A 640 -44.87 21.58 -23.09
CA ALA A 640 -44.28 22.67 -22.30
C ALA A 640 -44.70 24.07 -22.83
N ALA A 641 -44.86 24.20 -24.12
CA ALA A 641 -45.22 25.47 -24.77
C ALA A 641 -46.71 25.84 -24.62
N ASP A 642 -47.59 24.87 -24.36
CA ASP A 642 -49.00 25.07 -24.00
C ASP A 642 -49.09 25.49 -22.52
N VAL A 643 -48.74 26.73 -22.25
CA VAL A 643 -48.61 27.27 -20.88
C VAL A 643 -49.98 27.50 -20.24
N ASN A 644 -50.99 27.81 -21.03
CA ASN A 644 -52.34 28.05 -20.55
C ASN A 644 -53.18 26.74 -20.48
N GLY A 645 -52.71 25.63 -21.06
CA GLY A 645 -53.33 24.30 -21.02
C GLY A 645 -54.58 24.17 -21.90
N ASP A 646 -54.70 24.95 -22.96
CA ASP A 646 -55.90 24.93 -23.82
C ASP A 646 -55.75 23.98 -25.04
N GLY A 647 -54.57 23.32 -25.18
CA GLY A 647 -54.24 22.36 -26.25
C GLY A 647 -53.74 23.00 -27.54
N ALA A 648 -53.58 24.32 -27.61
CA ALA A 648 -52.98 25.04 -28.72
C ALA A 648 -51.71 25.75 -28.24
N VAL A 649 -50.71 25.92 -29.10
CA VAL A 649 -49.54 26.74 -28.79
C VAL A 649 -49.58 27.99 -29.62
N ASP A 650 -49.95 29.11 -28.97
CA ASP A 650 -50.16 30.39 -29.64
C ASP A 650 -49.71 31.60 -28.78
N ILE A 651 -50.13 32.80 -29.19
CA ILE A 651 -49.71 34.03 -28.49
C ILE A 651 -50.26 34.12 -27.06
N LEU A 652 -51.32 33.37 -26.74
CA LEU A 652 -51.91 33.37 -25.40
C LEU A 652 -50.98 32.66 -24.42
N ASP A 653 -50.23 31.63 -24.88
CA ASP A 653 -49.21 30.95 -24.10
C ASP A 653 -48.01 31.85 -23.79
N TYR A 654 -47.60 32.67 -24.77
CA TYR A 654 -46.57 33.69 -24.54
C TYR A 654 -46.99 34.70 -23.49
N GLN A 655 -48.24 35.13 -23.50
CA GLN A 655 -48.80 36.02 -22.49
C GLN A 655 -48.90 35.32 -21.11
N ALA A 656 -49.32 34.08 -21.09
CA ALA A 656 -49.39 33.27 -19.89
C ALA A 656 -48.01 33.09 -19.27
N LEU A 657 -46.98 32.71 -20.07
CA LEU A 657 -45.61 32.56 -19.64
C LEU A 657 -45.05 33.88 -19.07
N TYR A 658 -45.23 35.01 -19.78
CA TYR A 658 -44.81 36.32 -19.29
C TYR A 658 -45.44 36.65 -17.93
N THR A 659 -46.73 36.38 -17.78
CA THR A 659 -47.44 36.67 -16.53
C THR A 659 -46.95 35.78 -15.40
N THR A 660 -46.67 34.52 -15.70
CA THR A 660 -46.15 33.58 -14.71
C THR A 660 -44.73 33.94 -14.23
N ILE A 661 -43.83 34.26 -15.16
CA ILE A 661 -42.45 34.70 -14.81
C ILE A 661 -42.50 35.97 -13.96
N ARG A 662 -43.33 36.94 -14.33
CA ARG A 662 -43.48 38.18 -13.54
C ARG A 662 -44.00 37.93 -12.13
N ALA A 663 -44.94 37.01 -11.97
CA ALA A 663 -45.46 36.64 -10.66
C ALA A 663 -44.40 35.91 -9.80
N GLU A 664 -43.56 35.08 -10.41
CA GLU A 664 -42.48 34.40 -9.77
C GLU A 664 -41.36 35.37 -9.34
N GLU A 665 -41.00 36.33 -10.20
CA GLU A 665 -40.05 37.42 -9.87
C GLU A 665 -40.51 38.33 -8.74
N GLU A 666 -41.84 38.61 -8.65
CA GLU A 666 -42.40 39.42 -7.58
C GLU A 666 -42.56 38.68 -6.25
N ALA A 667 -42.52 37.34 -6.27
CA ALA A 667 -42.62 36.49 -5.08
C ALA A 667 -41.26 36.14 -4.48
N ALA A 668 -40.16 36.25 -5.24
CA ALA A 668 -38.77 36.00 -4.84
C ALA A 668 -38.13 37.25 -4.20
#